data_202bbcba074a3754875acfe5d276a077
#
_entry.id   202bbcba074a3754875acfe5d276a077
#
_cell.length_a   1.000
_cell.length_b   1.000
_cell.length_c   1.000
_cell.angle_alpha   90.00
_cell.angle_beta   90.00
_cell.angle_gamma   90.00
#
_symmetry.space_group_name_H-M   'P 1'
#
loop_
_entity.id
_entity.type
_entity.pdbx_description
1 polymer ?
#
loop_
_entity_poly.entity_id
_entity_poly.type
_entity_poly.pdbx_seq_one_letter_code
_entity_poly.pdbx_strand_id
1 'polypeptide(L)'
;MSYGKRRRRAIQTGYNLFRRTAMVGVPKLLKHAVTSKKFIRSSILLQPHSTISHKPADSRTKLGMLLQQSSVTLYKEPLEFKGEDALRELETLTINAGEVQERILREILMSNGATEYLSKYMNGSTDISIFKCNVPVVMYDMIQPYIQRVANGEDSSIISGYPITEMLRSSGTSGGKPRLMPSIAEDLDRRTYLYNLILPIMNKHIPGLDKGKAMYLLFVKAEVLTPSGIPARSVLTSYYKSQHFQCRSWDPFNDYTSPDEVILCQDSHQSMYCQLLSGLIHRRHVLRLGAVFASAFLRSISFLEQHWPNLANDIRSGQLSPTITDANCRLAMSSIVASPNPDLADEIEAICGCGSWRGILGRLWPKTKYIEAVLTGTMAQYVPMLEFYSGGKIPLICTMYASSECYFGVNIRPLCDLTEVSYTLLPNMGYFEFIPLEDGVKLTDDDKVENDRVVSLVDVKLGYLYELVVTTFAGLYRYRVGDVLLVSGFHNNAPQFKFICRRNVVLSIDLDKTNEEDLHKSVTSAKKLLESQNYLLLEYTSYADTSTVPGHYVLFWEIKCTSDSTTGAAPLNALLLEDCCMAIEESLDYIYRRCRSHDKSIGPLEIRMVEGGTFDALMDLVISQGSSINQYKTPRCIESIAALELLNSKVMACFFSPHDPTWNI
;
A
#
# COMPACT_ATOMS: atom_id res chain seq x y z
N MET A 1 -31.20 10.93 48.89
CA MET A 1 -30.44 10.47 50.07
C MET A 1 -29.11 9.97 49.55
N SER A 2 -28.14 10.77 49.54
CA SER A 2 -27.17 11.12 50.60
C SER A 2 -25.97 10.16 50.58
N TYR A 3 -24.87 10.80 50.44
CA TYR A 3 -23.43 10.54 50.66
C TYR A 3 -22.62 10.39 49.38
N GLY A 4 -21.59 11.19 49.05
CA GLY A 4 -20.98 12.27 49.81
C GLY A 4 -19.75 12.78 49.06
N LYS A 5 -19.68 14.09 48.90
CA LYS A 5 -18.49 14.85 48.52
C LYS A 5 -17.33 14.66 49.53
N ARG A 6 -16.09 14.55 49.02
CA ARG A 6 -14.78 15.00 49.55
C ARG A 6 -13.68 14.19 48.85
N ARG A 7 -12.62 14.72 48.23
CA ARG A 7 -11.70 15.80 48.63
C ARG A 7 -10.99 16.40 47.40
N ARG A 8 -11.13 17.69 47.20
CA ARG A 8 -10.11 18.55 46.58
C ARG A 8 -9.21 19.10 47.69
N ARG A 9 -7.94 19.35 47.39
CA ARG A 9 -6.82 20.09 48.05
C ARG A 9 -5.67 19.12 48.28
N ALA A 10 -4.45 19.41 47.97
CA ALA A 10 -3.58 20.50 47.56
C ALA A 10 -2.24 19.79 47.28
N ILE A 11 -1.40 20.28 46.46
CA ILE A 11 -0.23 21.04 46.91
C ILE A 11 0.40 21.66 45.67
N GLN A 12 0.36 22.98 45.70
CA GLN A 12 1.18 23.91 44.96
C GLN A 12 2.23 24.36 45.96
N THR A 13 3.51 24.07 45.74
CA THR A 13 4.66 24.85 46.24
C THR A 13 5.96 24.15 45.89
N GLY A 14 6.88 24.88 45.29
CA GLY A 14 8.28 24.45 45.05
C GLY A 14 8.95 25.15 43.88
N TYR A 15 8.75 26.48 43.78
CA TYR A 15 9.62 27.34 42.96
C TYR A 15 10.80 27.81 43.81
N ASN A 16 11.97 27.93 43.16
CA ASN A 16 13.21 28.65 43.52
C ASN A 16 14.21 27.93 44.43
N LEU A 17 15.35 27.72 43.87
CA LEU A 17 16.71 28.10 44.23
C LEU A 17 17.73 27.15 43.60
N PHE A 18 18.47 27.56 42.63
CA PHE A 18 19.91 27.82 42.75
C PHE A 18 20.43 28.40 41.40
N ARG A 19 20.67 29.68 41.46
CA ARG A 19 21.61 30.39 40.56
C ARG A 19 22.94 30.58 41.32
N ARG A 20 24.03 30.59 40.56
CA ARG A 20 25.45 30.94 40.89
C ARG A 20 26.32 29.73 41.19
N THR A 21 27.38 29.49 40.47
CA THR A 21 28.69 30.13 40.27
C THR A 21 29.49 29.17 39.38
N ALA A 22 30.42 29.40 38.55
CA ALA A 22 31.22 30.55 38.16
C ALA A 22 32.04 30.13 36.93
N MET A 23 32.45 31.08 36.15
CA MET A 23 33.46 31.02 35.08
C MET A 23 34.82 30.60 35.56
N VAL A 24 35.63 30.06 34.62
CA VAL A 24 37.09 30.12 34.39
C VAL A 24 37.41 28.88 33.55
N GLY A 25 38.00 28.86 32.37
CA GLY A 25 38.95 29.66 31.71
C GLY A 25 39.29 28.99 30.36
N VAL A 26 39.54 29.77 29.36
CA VAL A 26 40.11 29.41 28.06
C VAL A 26 41.64 29.36 28.22
N PRO A 27 42.37 28.54 27.42
CA PRO A 27 43.15 29.20 26.40
C PRO A 27 43.18 28.55 25.00
N LYS A 28 43.27 29.43 24.05
CA LYS A 28 43.64 29.28 22.63
C LYS A 28 44.99 28.55 22.46
N LEU A 29 45.14 27.86 21.31
CA LEU A 29 46.33 27.94 20.41
C LEU A 29 46.03 27.16 19.11
N LEU A 30 45.89 27.84 18.04
CA LEU A 30 46.78 28.11 16.86
C LEU A 30 46.78 26.99 15.80
N LYS A 31 46.15 27.36 14.69
CA LYS A 31 46.65 27.45 13.29
C LYS A 31 47.74 26.46 12.87
N HIS A 32 47.45 25.70 11.79
CA HIS A 32 48.20 25.81 10.55
C HIS A 32 47.43 25.27 9.36
N ALA A 33 47.34 26.07 8.34
CA ALA A 33 46.96 25.79 6.98
C ALA A 33 48.11 25.09 6.25
N VAL A 34 47.79 24.26 5.25
CA VAL A 34 48.52 24.23 3.98
C VAL A 34 47.67 23.53 2.91
N THR A 35 47.38 24.30 1.92
CA THR A 35 47.02 24.10 0.52
C THR A 35 47.72 22.92 -0.18
N SER A 36 47.02 22.24 -1.08
CA SER A 36 47.54 21.86 -2.40
C SER A 36 46.42 21.58 -3.40
N LYS A 37 46.31 22.47 -4.35
CA LYS A 37 45.67 22.27 -5.66
C LYS A 37 46.58 21.42 -6.52
N LYS A 38 46.03 20.46 -7.27
CA LYS A 38 46.60 20.06 -8.57
C LYS A 38 45.49 19.79 -9.57
N PHE A 39 45.47 20.70 -10.54
CA PHE A 39 44.85 20.64 -11.86
C PHE A 39 45.51 19.55 -12.70
N ILE A 40 44.75 18.81 -13.47
CA ILE A 40 45.20 18.26 -14.75
C ILE A 40 44.17 18.62 -15.81
N ARG A 41 44.60 19.56 -16.67
CA ARG A 41 44.00 19.81 -17.98
C ARG A 41 44.63 18.83 -18.98
N SER A 42 43.82 18.20 -19.82
CA SER A 42 44.29 17.75 -21.13
C SER A 42 43.43 18.37 -22.22
N SER A 43 44.14 19.19 -22.98
CA SER A 43 43.68 19.91 -24.17
C SER A 43 43.68 18.93 -25.35
N ILE A 44 42.66 18.95 -26.18
CA ILE A 44 42.73 18.50 -27.58
C ILE A 44 42.32 19.67 -28.47
N LEU A 45 43.25 20.02 -29.35
CA LEU A 45 43.20 21.04 -30.37
C LEU A 45 42.15 20.75 -31.45
N LEU A 46 41.42 21.78 -31.81
CA LEU A 46 40.70 21.90 -33.09
C LEU A 46 41.37 23.03 -33.91
N GLN A 47 41.73 22.79 -35.12
CA GLN A 47 42.00 23.80 -36.12
C GLN A 47 40.91 23.82 -37.20
N PRO A 48 40.71 24.96 -37.87
CA PRO A 48 39.52 25.26 -38.67
C PRO A 48 39.79 25.27 -40.19
N HIS A 49 38.77 25.02 -41.00
CA HIS A 49 38.60 25.56 -42.37
C HIS A 49 37.12 25.35 -42.74
N SER A 50 36.42 26.11 -43.44
CA SER A 50 36.49 27.43 -44.13
C SER A 50 35.11 27.69 -44.78
N THR A 51 34.70 28.96 -44.77
CA THR A 51 34.00 29.76 -45.80
C THR A 51 32.57 29.42 -46.28
N ILE A 52 31.65 30.27 -45.83
CA ILE A 52 30.80 31.23 -46.58
C ILE A 52 29.69 30.66 -47.49
N SER A 53 28.43 30.97 -47.15
CA SER A 53 27.51 31.62 -48.06
C SER A 53 26.26 32.15 -47.32
N HIS A 54 26.01 33.44 -47.37
CA HIS A 54 24.81 34.12 -46.89
C HIS A 54 23.60 33.88 -47.82
N LYS A 55 22.47 33.54 -47.25
CA LYS A 55 21.14 33.95 -47.73
C LYS A 55 20.19 34.15 -46.52
N PRO A 56 19.24 35.08 -46.59
CA PRO A 56 18.55 35.61 -45.42
C PRO A 56 17.50 34.63 -44.88
N ALA A 57 17.51 34.44 -43.57
CA ALA A 57 16.58 33.60 -42.84
C ALA A 57 15.26 34.33 -42.59
N ASP A 58 14.20 33.66 -42.91
CA ASP A 58 12.79 33.99 -42.76
C ASP A 58 12.44 34.25 -41.27
N SER A 59 11.67 35.31 -41.01
CA SER A 59 11.30 35.80 -39.68
C SER A 59 10.35 34.83 -38.90
N ARG A 60 9.94 33.74 -39.50
CA ARG A 60 9.11 32.70 -38.85
C ARG A 60 9.91 31.72 -37.97
N THR A 61 11.21 31.58 -38.21
CA THR A 61 12.08 30.65 -37.46
C THR A 61 12.53 31.21 -36.10
N LYS A 62 12.48 32.53 -35.90
CA LYS A 62 12.82 33.14 -34.59
C LYS A 62 11.72 33.06 -33.56
N LEU A 63 10.46 32.96 -33.98
CA LEU A 63 9.34 32.81 -33.05
C LEU A 63 9.21 31.35 -32.53
N GLY A 64 9.60 30.37 -33.36
CA GLY A 64 9.64 28.94 -32.97
C GLY A 64 10.76 28.62 -31.98
N MET A 65 11.92 29.32 -32.07
CA MET A 65 13.03 29.14 -31.12
C MET A 65 12.86 29.86 -29.79
N LEU A 66 12.03 30.93 -29.75
CA LEU A 66 11.67 31.62 -28.50
C LEU A 66 10.54 30.89 -27.73
N LEU A 67 9.74 30.09 -28.40
CA LEU A 67 8.73 29.26 -27.75
C LEU A 67 9.30 27.91 -27.24
N GLN A 68 10.48 27.49 -27.72
CA GLN A 68 11.18 26.31 -27.17
C GLN A 68 12.07 26.63 -25.95
N GLN A 69 12.24 27.90 -25.58
CA GLN A 69 13.01 28.29 -24.38
C GLN A 69 12.16 28.67 -23.16
N SER A 70 10.84 28.53 -23.24
CA SER A 70 9.95 28.70 -22.09
C SER A 70 9.23 27.42 -21.70
N SER A 71 9.77 26.25 -22.00
CA SER A 71 9.42 25.04 -21.27
C SER A 71 9.99 25.20 -19.85
N VAL A 72 9.18 25.67 -18.95
CA VAL A 72 9.44 25.69 -17.51
C VAL A 72 9.73 24.25 -17.11
N THR A 73 10.99 23.95 -16.96
CA THR A 73 11.49 22.68 -16.43
C THR A 73 11.18 22.68 -14.93
N LEU A 74 10.04 22.12 -14.55
CA LEU A 74 9.54 22.11 -13.17
C LEU A 74 10.08 20.97 -12.32
N TYR A 75 11.03 20.22 -12.74
CA TYR A 75 11.77 19.26 -11.90
C TYR A 75 13.10 18.92 -12.59
N LYS A 76 14.10 19.78 -12.42
CA LYS A 76 15.45 19.55 -12.95
C LYS A 76 16.48 19.14 -11.93
N GLU A 77 16.11 19.04 -10.67
CA GLU A 77 16.95 18.39 -9.65
C GLU A 77 16.14 17.30 -8.99
N PRO A 78 16.71 16.12 -8.71
CA PRO A 78 16.04 15.14 -7.87
C PRO A 78 15.67 15.87 -6.58
N LEU A 79 14.39 15.81 -6.20
CA LEU A 79 13.86 16.45 -5.00
C LEU A 79 14.52 15.82 -3.75
N GLU A 80 15.77 16.20 -3.51
CA GLU A 80 16.51 15.85 -2.30
C GLU A 80 16.13 16.78 -1.15
N PHE A 81 14.85 16.84 -0.78
CA PHE A 81 14.53 17.43 0.50
C PHE A 81 14.43 16.31 1.55
N LYS A 82 15.14 16.51 2.65
CA LYS A 82 15.26 15.54 3.74
C LYS A 82 14.97 16.21 5.08
N GLY A 83 14.46 15.45 6.03
CA GLY A 83 14.28 15.92 7.39
C GLY A 83 13.31 17.10 7.50
N GLU A 84 13.78 18.23 8.06
CA GLU A 84 12.94 19.41 8.31
C GLU A 84 12.50 20.12 7.04
N ASP A 85 13.27 20.04 5.94
CA ASP A 85 12.89 20.64 4.66
C ASP A 85 11.66 19.94 4.09
N ALA A 86 11.59 18.61 4.19
CA ALA A 86 10.42 17.84 3.78
C ALA A 86 9.16 18.21 4.59
N LEU A 87 9.32 18.43 5.88
CA LEU A 87 8.19 18.86 6.72
C LEU A 87 7.74 20.30 6.37
N ARG A 88 8.66 21.20 6.08
CA ARG A 88 8.32 22.57 5.61
C ARG A 88 7.61 22.55 4.26
N GLU A 89 8.06 21.70 3.35
CA GLU A 89 7.39 21.52 2.06
C GLU A 89 5.95 21.01 2.25
N LEU A 90 5.74 20.03 3.11
CA LEU A 90 4.40 19.52 3.45
C LEU A 90 3.50 20.64 3.98
N GLU A 91 4.00 21.47 4.90
CA GLU A 91 3.25 22.62 5.43
C GLU A 91 2.90 23.62 4.30
N THR A 92 3.85 23.94 3.43
CA THR A 92 3.63 24.86 2.31
C THR A 92 2.57 24.34 1.34
N LEU A 93 2.63 23.07 0.98
CA LEU A 93 1.65 22.42 0.09
C LEU A 93 0.26 22.42 0.68
N THR A 94 0.14 22.09 1.96
CA THR A 94 -1.16 21.96 2.61
C THR A 94 -1.81 23.31 2.93
N ILE A 95 -1.01 24.36 3.18
CA ILE A 95 -1.52 25.73 3.31
C ILE A 95 -2.09 26.21 1.98
N ASN A 96 -1.44 25.91 0.87
CA ASN A 96 -1.79 26.40 -0.47
C ASN A 96 -2.55 25.34 -1.30
N ALA A 97 -3.26 24.40 -0.66
CA ALA A 97 -3.84 23.22 -1.32
C ALA A 97 -4.70 23.56 -2.54
N GLY A 98 -5.56 24.59 -2.46
CA GLY A 98 -6.40 25.02 -3.57
C GLY A 98 -5.61 25.55 -4.76
N GLU A 99 -4.64 26.44 -4.51
CA GLU A 99 -3.77 27.02 -5.56
C GLU A 99 -2.91 25.94 -6.23
N VAL A 100 -2.40 25.01 -5.43
CA VAL A 100 -1.62 23.86 -5.93
C VAL A 100 -2.50 22.99 -6.84
N GLN A 101 -3.73 22.68 -6.44
CA GLN A 101 -4.64 21.87 -7.24
C GLN A 101 -5.01 22.55 -8.58
N GLU A 102 -5.28 23.86 -8.58
CA GLU A 102 -5.50 24.60 -9.83
C GLU A 102 -4.27 24.59 -10.74
N ARG A 103 -3.08 24.79 -10.17
CA ARG A 103 -1.82 24.73 -10.91
C ARG A 103 -1.63 23.35 -11.52
N ILE A 104 -1.78 22.27 -10.75
CA ILE A 104 -1.64 20.88 -11.23
C ILE A 104 -2.61 20.60 -12.38
N LEU A 105 -3.88 20.98 -12.23
CA LEU A 105 -4.84 20.78 -13.33
C LEU A 105 -4.42 21.58 -14.57
N ARG A 106 -3.98 22.83 -14.41
CA ARG A 106 -3.52 23.67 -15.52
C ARG A 106 -2.32 23.05 -16.24
N GLU A 107 -1.34 22.52 -15.48
CA GLU A 107 -0.18 21.82 -16.02
C GLU A 107 -0.60 20.55 -16.79
N ILE A 108 -1.51 19.74 -16.24
CA ILE A 108 -2.05 18.57 -16.93
C ILE A 108 -2.73 18.97 -18.25
N LEU A 109 -3.59 20.00 -18.23
CA LEU A 109 -4.30 20.45 -19.43
C LEU A 109 -3.36 21.05 -20.49
N MET A 110 -2.34 21.80 -20.07
CA MET A 110 -1.33 22.34 -20.99
C MET A 110 -0.56 21.23 -21.69
N SER A 111 -0.22 20.16 -20.98
CA SER A 111 0.56 19.03 -21.55
C SER A 111 -0.31 18.09 -22.37
N ASN A 112 -1.54 17.85 -21.94
CA ASN A 112 -2.40 16.78 -22.47
C ASN A 112 -3.59 17.29 -23.32
N GLY A 113 -3.84 18.61 -23.38
CA GLY A 113 -5.01 19.17 -24.02
C GLY A 113 -5.14 18.85 -25.52
N ALA A 114 -4.03 18.56 -26.18
CA ALA A 114 -3.99 18.14 -27.60
C ALA A 114 -4.15 16.63 -27.81
N THR A 115 -4.29 15.82 -26.74
CA THR A 115 -4.51 14.37 -26.87
C THR A 115 -5.84 14.08 -27.54
N GLU A 116 -5.93 12.92 -28.21
CA GLU A 116 -7.18 12.48 -28.86
C GLU A 116 -8.34 12.46 -27.87
N TYR A 117 -8.12 11.92 -26.66
CA TYR A 117 -9.16 11.83 -25.64
C TYR A 117 -9.69 13.19 -25.22
N LEU A 118 -8.82 14.13 -24.81
CA LEU A 118 -9.25 15.44 -24.35
C LEU A 118 -9.77 16.34 -25.48
N SER A 119 -9.19 16.25 -26.67
CA SER A 119 -9.66 17.02 -27.83
C SER A 119 -11.13 16.76 -28.18
N LYS A 120 -11.60 15.54 -27.92
CA LYS A 120 -13.03 15.16 -28.10
C LYS A 120 -13.99 16.01 -27.25
N TYR A 121 -13.56 16.45 -26.06
CA TYR A 121 -14.40 17.19 -25.11
C TYR A 121 -14.05 18.66 -25.02
N MET A 122 -12.81 19.03 -25.31
CA MET A 122 -12.29 20.38 -25.07
C MET A 122 -11.95 21.15 -26.35
N ASN A 123 -11.99 20.52 -27.52
CA ASN A 123 -11.65 21.13 -28.81
C ASN A 123 -10.29 21.86 -28.79
N GLY A 124 -9.28 21.30 -28.09
CA GLY A 124 -7.95 21.90 -27.93
C GLY A 124 -7.86 23.02 -26.91
N SER A 125 -8.92 23.34 -26.17
CA SER A 125 -8.89 24.29 -25.05
C SER A 125 -8.12 23.70 -23.87
N THR A 126 -7.47 24.58 -23.09
CA THR A 126 -6.84 24.25 -21.80
C THR A 126 -7.56 24.93 -20.63
N ASP A 127 -8.77 25.42 -20.85
CA ASP A 127 -9.57 26.11 -19.84
C ASP A 127 -10.14 25.12 -18.82
N ILE A 128 -9.90 25.41 -17.53
CA ILE A 128 -10.34 24.59 -16.40
C ILE A 128 -11.85 24.46 -16.33
N SER A 129 -12.58 25.53 -16.62
CA SER A 129 -14.05 25.54 -16.57
C SER A 129 -14.64 24.65 -17.65
N ILE A 130 -14.06 24.69 -18.85
CA ILE A 130 -14.43 23.79 -19.96
C ILE A 130 -14.12 22.33 -19.59
N PHE A 131 -12.97 22.07 -18.97
CA PHE A 131 -12.64 20.72 -18.49
C PHE A 131 -13.68 20.18 -17.51
N LYS A 132 -13.97 20.94 -16.46
CA LYS A 132 -14.95 20.55 -15.43
C LYS A 132 -16.35 20.35 -15.98
N CYS A 133 -16.73 21.14 -16.99
CA CYS A 133 -18.07 21.10 -17.57
C CYS A 133 -18.24 19.96 -18.59
N ASN A 134 -17.25 19.74 -19.47
CA ASN A 134 -17.41 18.90 -20.65
C ASN A 134 -16.77 17.52 -20.51
N VAL A 135 -15.65 17.38 -19.76
CA VAL A 135 -15.01 16.09 -19.61
C VAL A 135 -15.80 15.24 -18.61
N PRO A 136 -16.30 14.06 -19.01
CA PRO A 136 -17.13 13.24 -18.14
C PRO A 136 -16.31 12.59 -17.01
N VAL A 137 -16.96 12.31 -15.90
CA VAL A 137 -16.46 11.40 -14.86
C VAL A 137 -16.61 9.97 -15.37
N VAL A 138 -15.51 9.19 -15.34
CA VAL A 138 -15.46 7.89 -16.03
C VAL A 138 -14.98 6.75 -15.13
N MET A 139 -15.49 5.55 -15.43
CA MET A 139 -14.99 4.26 -14.93
C MET A 139 -13.92 3.69 -15.86
N TYR A 140 -13.22 2.64 -15.41
CA TYR A 140 -12.15 2.00 -16.17
C TYR A 140 -12.58 1.56 -17.57
N ASP A 141 -13.74 0.95 -17.72
CA ASP A 141 -14.22 0.39 -18.99
C ASP A 141 -14.41 1.45 -20.07
N MET A 142 -14.65 2.72 -19.68
CA MET A 142 -14.78 3.84 -20.62
C MET A 142 -13.42 4.34 -21.14
N ILE A 143 -12.34 4.23 -20.36
CA ILE A 143 -10.99 4.66 -20.77
C ILE A 143 -10.13 3.49 -21.27
N GLN A 144 -10.47 2.26 -20.90
CA GLN A 144 -9.76 1.03 -21.31
C GLN A 144 -9.46 0.94 -22.81
N PRO A 145 -10.41 1.27 -23.73
CA PRO A 145 -10.14 1.17 -25.17
C PRO A 145 -8.95 2.03 -25.61
N TYR A 146 -8.79 3.22 -25.04
CA TYR A 146 -7.66 4.12 -25.33
C TYR A 146 -6.35 3.57 -24.75
N ILE A 147 -6.37 3.10 -23.51
CA ILE A 147 -5.21 2.47 -22.86
C ILE A 147 -4.75 1.23 -23.67
N GLN A 148 -5.70 0.41 -24.13
CA GLN A 148 -5.40 -0.80 -24.90
C GLN A 148 -4.77 -0.48 -26.27
N ARG A 149 -5.18 0.60 -26.93
CA ARG A 149 -4.58 1.07 -28.18
C ARG A 149 -3.10 1.44 -27.98
N VAL A 150 -2.78 2.17 -26.92
CA VAL A 150 -1.38 2.47 -26.57
C VAL A 150 -0.60 1.21 -26.22
N ALA A 151 -1.18 0.30 -25.44
CA ALA A 151 -0.56 -0.99 -25.12
C ALA A 151 -0.32 -1.88 -26.36
N ASN A 152 -1.09 -1.69 -27.44
CA ASN A 152 -0.92 -2.36 -28.71
C ASN A 152 0.04 -1.64 -29.68
N GLY A 153 0.54 -0.45 -29.35
CA GLY A 153 1.58 0.24 -30.12
C GLY A 153 1.15 1.53 -30.82
N GLU A 154 -0.07 2.00 -30.55
CA GLU A 154 -0.43 3.34 -30.99
C GLU A 154 0.27 4.39 -30.11
N ASP A 155 0.40 5.60 -30.61
CA ASP A 155 1.14 6.69 -29.97
C ASP A 155 0.51 7.13 -28.63
N SER A 156 1.35 7.51 -27.68
CA SER A 156 0.88 7.98 -26.35
C SER A 156 -0.05 9.19 -26.41
N SER A 157 0.04 10.01 -27.48
CA SER A 157 -0.81 11.19 -27.70
C SER A 157 -2.31 10.89 -27.77
N ILE A 158 -2.69 9.63 -27.81
CA ILE A 158 -4.08 9.21 -27.64
C ILE A 158 -4.62 9.66 -26.27
N ILE A 159 -3.84 9.49 -25.19
CA ILE A 159 -4.27 9.78 -23.82
C ILE A 159 -3.29 10.64 -23.01
N SER A 160 -2.03 10.77 -23.43
CA SER A 160 -1.00 11.53 -22.71
C SER A 160 -0.16 12.33 -23.66
N GLY A 161 0.15 13.58 -23.31
CA GLY A 161 1.13 14.41 -24.02
C GLY A 161 2.59 14.04 -23.69
N TYR A 162 2.78 13.16 -22.72
CA TYR A 162 4.08 12.57 -22.39
C TYR A 162 4.17 11.14 -22.94
N PRO A 163 5.38 10.66 -23.26
CA PRO A 163 5.58 9.25 -23.59
C PRO A 163 5.17 8.34 -22.44
N ILE A 164 4.28 7.40 -22.67
CA ILE A 164 3.96 6.34 -21.70
C ILE A 164 5.11 5.33 -21.71
N THR A 165 5.84 5.25 -20.61
CA THR A 165 7.05 4.43 -20.48
C THR A 165 6.79 3.04 -19.93
N GLU A 166 5.66 2.87 -19.24
CA GLU A 166 5.23 1.58 -18.66
C GLU A 166 3.72 1.54 -18.45
N MET A 167 3.19 0.33 -18.31
CA MET A 167 1.83 0.08 -17.86
C MET A 167 1.87 -0.53 -16.45
N LEU A 168 1.19 0.08 -15.48
CA LEU A 168 1.09 -0.46 -14.15
C LEU A 168 -0.07 -1.43 -14.07
N ARG A 169 0.21 -2.67 -13.66
CA ARG A 169 -0.82 -3.70 -13.46
C ARG A 169 -1.47 -3.50 -12.10
N SER A 170 -2.73 -3.13 -12.09
CA SER A 170 -3.54 -3.08 -10.88
C SER A 170 -3.87 -4.50 -10.38
N SER A 171 -4.10 -4.64 -9.08
CA SER A 171 -4.70 -5.86 -8.50
C SER A 171 -6.18 -6.02 -8.84
N GLY A 172 -6.84 -4.91 -9.26
CA GLY A 172 -8.22 -4.94 -9.75
C GLY A 172 -8.30 -5.57 -11.14
N THR A 173 -9.40 -6.26 -11.42
CA THR A 173 -9.65 -6.90 -12.71
C THR A 173 -10.80 -6.22 -13.46
N SER A 174 -10.79 -6.33 -14.79
CA SER A 174 -11.93 -6.06 -15.66
C SER A 174 -12.02 -7.20 -16.66
N GLY A 175 -13.16 -7.87 -16.71
CA GLY A 175 -13.32 -9.08 -17.53
C GLY A 175 -12.31 -10.19 -17.22
N GLY A 176 -11.93 -10.37 -15.95
CA GLY A 176 -10.96 -11.37 -15.48
C GLY A 176 -9.49 -11.06 -15.80
N LYS A 177 -9.17 -9.89 -16.39
CA LYS A 177 -7.79 -9.46 -16.68
C LYS A 177 -7.39 -8.30 -15.77
N PRO A 178 -6.11 -8.22 -15.31
CA PRO A 178 -5.62 -7.09 -14.55
C PRO A 178 -5.79 -5.78 -15.32
N ARG A 179 -6.28 -4.73 -14.66
CA ARG A 179 -6.38 -3.39 -15.24
C ARG A 179 -4.98 -2.84 -15.50
N LEU A 180 -4.80 -2.17 -16.63
CA LEU A 180 -3.56 -1.49 -16.99
C LEU A 180 -3.72 0.01 -16.72
N MET A 181 -2.82 0.60 -15.95
CA MET A 181 -2.76 2.04 -15.70
C MET A 181 -1.54 2.61 -16.41
N PRO A 182 -1.71 3.61 -17.29
CA PRO A 182 -0.59 4.23 -17.96
C PRO A 182 0.31 4.96 -16.94
N SER A 183 1.62 4.94 -17.15
CA SER A 183 2.58 5.64 -16.33
C SER A 183 3.67 6.28 -17.19
N ILE A 184 4.08 7.48 -16.83
CA ILE A 184 5.13 8.28 -17.45
C ILE A 184 6.37 8.31 -16.57
N ALA A 185 7.51 8.72 -17.09
CA ALA A 185 8.77 8.73 -16.35
C ALA A 185 8.68 9.58 -15.06
N GLU A 186 8.00 10.72 -15.13
CA GLU A 186 7.84 11.68 -14.04
C GLU A 186 6.97 11.14 -12.87
N ASP A 187 6.24 10.04 -13.08
CA ASP A 187 5.49 9.41 -11.98
C ASP A 187 6.43 8.74 -10.96
N LEU A 188 7.64 8.36 -11.36
CA LEU A 188 8.67 7.86 -10.44
C LEU A 188 9.16 8.96 -9.51
N ASP A 189 9.31 10.20 -10.01
CA ASP A 189 9.67 11.36 -9.19
C ASP A 189 8.58 11.64 -8.15
N ARG A 190 7.31 11.60 -8.54
CA ARG A 190 6.17 11.79 -7.61
C ARG A 190 6.12 10.72 -6.54
N ARG A 191 6.36 9.44 -6.90
CA ARG A 191 6.42 8.35 -5.92
C ARG A 191 7.57 8.53 -4.94
N THR A 192 8.75 8.89 -5.46
CA THR A 192 9.93 9.17 -4.63
C THR A 192 9.68 10.35 -3.70
N TYR A 193 9.00 11.39 -4.17
CA TYR A 193 8.58 12.54 -3.36
C TYR A 193 7.77 12.10 -2.13
N LEU A 194 6.76 11.25 -2.31
CA LEU A 194 5.95 10.76 -1.20
C LEU A 194 6.78 9.91 -0.22
N TYR A 195 7.64 9.01 -0.71
CA TYR A 195 8.53 8.23 0.15
C TYR A 195 9.47 9.11 0.98
N ASN A 196 9.97 10.20 0.40
CA ASN A 196 10.83 11.16 1.09
C ASN A 196 10.12 11.92 2.23
N LEU A 197 8.79 12.01 2.21
CA LEU A 197 8.00 12.61 3.30
C LEU A 197 7.79 11.66 4.48
N ILE A 198 7.72 10.33 4.25
CA ILE A 198 7.35 9.37 5.29
C ILE A 198 8.36 9.38 6.44
N LEU A 199 9.66 9.25 6.13
CA LEU A 199 10.67 9.11 7.17
C LEU A 199 10.84 10.36 8.05
N PRO A 200 10.83 11.60 7.53
CA PRO A 200 10.80 12.81 8.36
C PRO A 200 9.58 12.86 9.30
N ILE A 201 8.40 12.49 8.80
CA ILE A 201 7.19 12.39 9.62
C ILE A 201 7.40 11.35 10.72
N MET A 202 7.88 10.16 10.36
CA MET A 202 8.12 9.09 11.33
C MET A 202 9.16 9.49 12.38
N ASN A 203 10.28 10.10 11.98
CA ASN A 203 11.34 10.50 12.90
C ASN A 203 10.92 11.64 13.85
N LYS A 204 9.99 12.50 13.45
CA LYS A 204 9.36 13.51 14.31
C LYS A 204 8.63 12.87 15.50
N HIS A 205 7.96 11.71 15.26
CA HIS A 205 7.19 11.00 16.28
C HIS A 205 8.01 9.93 17.02
N ILE A 206 8.98 9.31 16.35
CA ILE A 206 9.82 8.23 16.86
C ILE A 206 11.30 8.58 16.61
N PRO A 207 11.94 9.38 17.46
CA PRO A 207 13.32 9.82 17.22
C PRO A 207 14.35 8.68 17.22
N GLY A 208 15.44 8.89 16.46
CA GLY A 208 16.58 7.99 16.42
C GLY A 208 16.40 6.80 15.48
N LEU A 209 15.61 6.96 14.42
CA LEU A 209 15.47 5.97 13.35
C LEU A 209 16.74 5.85 12.48
N ASP A 210 17.60 6.86 12.53
CA ASP A 210 18.94 6.93 11.92
C ASP A 210 20.00 6.03 12.59
N LYS A 211 19.68 5.43 13.77
CA LYS A 211 20.63 4.65 14.58
C LYS A 211 20.55 3.15 14.35
N GLY A 212 19.86 2.73 13.31
CA GLY A 212 19.73 1.30 12.98
C GLY A 212 19.01 1.06 11.67
N LYS A 213 18.77 -0.21 11.40
CA LYS A 213 18.31 -0.70 10.10
C LYS A 213 16.79 -0.90 10.03
N ALA A 214 16.28 -0.88 8.80
CA ALA A 214 14.95 -1.36 8.49
C ALA A 214 15.01 -2.77 7.92
N MET A 215 14.23 -3.67 8.45
CA MET A 215 13.94 -4.96 7.85
C MET A 215 12.57 -4.88 7.19
N TYR A 216 12.55 -4.33 5.98
CA TYR A 216 11.36 -4.34 5.12
C TYR A 216 11.45 -5.50 4.14
N LEU A 217 10.38 -6.27 4.07
CA LEU A 217 10.23 -7.40 3.15
C LEU A 217 9.70 -6.88 1.82
N LEU A 218 10.62 -6.68 0.89
CA LEU A 218 10.39 -6.06 -0.40
C LEU A 218 10.64 -7.09 -1.51
N PHE A 219 9.72 -7.16 -2.47
CA PHE A 219 9.80 -8.16 -3.53
C PHE A 219 9.55 -7.53 -4.90
N VAL A 220 10.23 -8.03 -5.91
CA VAL A 220 9.93 -7.73 -7.30
C VAL A 220 9.27 -8.94 -7.96
N LYS A 221 8.65 -8.69 -9.11
CA LYS A 221 8.08 -9.72 -9.95
C LYS A 221 8.70 -9.68 -11.34
N ALA A 222 8.66 -10.80 -12.03
CA ALA A 222 8.92 -10.83 -13.45
C ALA A 222 7.95 -9.88 -14.18
N GLU A 223 8.49 -9.05 -15.05
CA GLU A 223 7.71 -8.14 -15.87
C GLU A 223 7.17 -8.87 -17.11
N VAL A 224 6.01 -8.41 -17.55
CA VAL A 224 5.38 -8.86 -18.79
C VAL A 224 5.46 -7.68 -19.76
N LEU A 225 5.68 -7.96 -21.03
CA LEU A 225 5.62 -6.94 -22.08
C LEU A 225 4.21 -6.88 -22.66
N THR A 226 3.75 -5.67 -22.96
CA THR A 226 2.57 -5.46 -23.81
C THR A 226 2.87 -5.90 -25.25
N PRO A 227 1.86 -6.03 -26.12
CA PRO A 227 2.11 -6.33 -27.54
C PRO A 227 3.05 -5.35 -28.25
N SER A 228 3.11 -4.09 -27.79
CA SER A 228 4.03 -3.06 -28.30
C SER A 228 5.44 -3.12 -27.68
N GLY A 229 5.68 -4.00 -26.71
CA GLY A 229 6.96 -4.05 -25.99
C GLY A 229 7.07 -3.10 -24.80
N ILE A 230 6.02 -2.35 -24.46
CA ILE A 230 5.99 -1.52 -23.25
C ILE A 230 5.94 -2.46 -22.02
N PRO A 231 6.80 -2.26 -20.99
CA PRO A 231 6.76 -3.07 -19.77
C PRO A 231 5.42 -2.93 -19.04
N ALA A 232 4.83 -4.07 -18.64
CA ALA A 232 3.65 -4.13 -17.78
C ALA A 232 4.03 -4.80 -16.46
N ARG A 233 4.01 -4.03 -15.34
CA ARG A 233 4.51 -4.49 -14.04
C ARG A 233 3.70 -3.88 -12.89
N SER A 234 3.81 -4.45 -11.70
CA SER A 234 3.22 -3.85 -10.51
C SER A 234 3.92 -2.54 -10.14
N VAL A 235 3.21 -1.60 -9.52
CA VAL A 235 3.76 -0.29 -9.14
C VAL A 235 5.01 -0.39 -8.26
N LEU A 236 5.08 -1.38 -7.37
CA LEU A 236 6.23 -1.60 -6.50
C LEU A 236 7.41 -2.21 -7.27
N THR A 237 7.17 -3.16 -8.19
CA THR A 237 8.21 -3.68 -9.07
C THR A 237 8.77 -2.56 -9.96
N SER A 238 7.91 -1.66 -10.48
CA SER A 238 8.33 -0.48 -11.22
C SER A 238 9.31 0.37 -10.40
N TYR A 239 8.94 0.69 -9.16
CA TYR A 239 9.77 1.52 -8.29
C TYR A 239 11.10 0.85 -7.92
N TYR A 240 11.09 -0.41 -7.46
CA TYR A 240 12.33 -1.10 -7.02
C TYR A 240 13.29 -1.39 -8.18
N LYS A 241 12.79 -1.57 -9.41
CA LYS A 241 13.63 -1.72 -10.62
C LYS A 241 14.07 -0.38 -11.22
N SER A 242 13.58 0.76 -10.74
CA SER A 242 13.94 2.07 -11.25
C SER A 242 15.32 2.54 -10.76
N GLN A 243 15.91 3.49 -11.47
CA GLN A 243 17.13 4.17 -11.03
C GLN A 243 16.92 4.93 -9.70
N HIS A 244 15.72 5.44 -9.45
CA HIS A 244 15.37 6.11 -8.19
C HIS A 244 15.61 5.23 -6.96
N PHE A 245 15.36 3.94 -7.08
CA PHE A 245 15.62 2.99 -6.00
C PHE A 245 17.05 2.47 -6.05
N GLN A 246 17.53 1.98 -7.19
CA GLN A 246 18.82 1.30 -7.30
C GLN A 246 20.02 2.24 -7.18
N CYS A 247 19.89 3.51 -7.61
CA CYS A 247 20.95 4.51 -7.55
C CYS A 247 20.72 5.53 -6.41
N ARG A 248 19.83 5.22 -5.45
CA ARG A 248 19.58 6.11 -4.31
C ARG A 248 20.86 6.32 -3.50
N SER A 249 21.12 7.56 -3.09
CA SER A 249 22.22 7.87 -2.18
C SER A 249 21.97 7.17 -0.84
N TRP A 250 23.05 6.68 -0.22
CA TRP A 250 22.94 6.12 1.13
C TRP A 250 22.40 7.17 2.11
N ASP A 251 21.43 6.74 2.90
CA ASP A 251 20.79 7.55 3.93
C ASP A 251 20.61 6.69 5.19
N PRO A 252 21.07 7.12 6.38
CA PRO A 252 20.92 6.36 7.61
C PRO A 252 19.47 6.05 7.97
N PHE A 253 18.52 6.82 7.48
CA PHE A 253 17.09 6.52 7.64
C PHE A 253 16.58 5.46 6.67
N ASN A 254 17.30 5.18 5.57
CA ASN A 254 16.96 4.19 4.54
C ASN A 254 17.96 3.03 4.47
N ASP A 255 18.64 2.74 5.60
CA ASP A 255 19.54 1.60 5.69
C ASP A 255 18.75 0.32 5.91
N TYR A 256 18.67 -0.52 4.88
CA TYR A 256 17.98 -1.81 4.93
C TYR A 256 18.91 -2.95 5.40
N THR A 257 18.30 -3.99 5.99
CA THR A 257 19.05 -5.23 6.29
C THR A 257 19.39 -5.99 5.01
N SER A 258 18.51 -5.95 4.02
CA SER A 258 18.61 -6.73 2.79
C SER A 258 19.37 -5.98 1.71
N PRO A 259 20.34 -6.63 1.04
CA PRO A 259 20.94 -6.09 -0.19
C PRO A 259 19.91 -5.91 -1.31
N ASP A 260 20.17 -4.96 -2.21
CA ASP A 260 19.29 -4.70 -3.34
C ASP A 260 19.17 -5.91 -4.28
N GLU A 261 20.25 -6.69 -4.46
CA GLU A 261 20.26 -7.90 -5.27
C GLU A 261 19.27 -8.95 -4.75
N VAL A 262 19.09 -9.02 -3.43
CA VAL A 262 18.13 -9.92 -2.78
C VAL A 262 16.70 -9.41 -2.98
N ILE A 263 16.48 -8.09 -2.85
CA ILE A 263 15.18 -7.44 -3.12
C ILE A 263 14.77 -7.64 -4.58
N LEU A 264 15.72 -7.52 -5.51
CA LEU A 264 15.51 -7.63 -6.95
C LEU A 264 15.42 -9.06 -7.48
N CYS A 265 15.62 -10.07 -6.64
CA CYS A 265 15.46 -11.47 -7.01
C CYS A 265 14.01 -11.77 -7.40
N GLN A 266 13.83 -12.37 -8.59
CA GLN A 266 12.49 -12.67 -9.12
C GLN A 266 11.83 -13.88 -8.45
N ASP A 267 12.65 -14.80 -7.91
CA ASP A 267 12.17 -15.90 -7.10
C ASP A 267 11.86 -15.39 -5.68
N SER A 268 10.58 -15.21 -5.40
CA SER A 268 10.10 -14.67 -4.13
C SER A 268 10.45 -15.56 -2.92
N HIS A 269 10.61 -16.88 -3.11
CA HIS A 269 10.97 -17.80 -2.05
C HIS A 269 12.45 -17.63 -1.66
N GLN A 270 13.37 -17.57 -2.64
CA GLN A 270 14.78 -17.32 -2.39
C GLN A 270 15.00 -15.91 -1.83
N SER A 271 14.31 -14.91 -2.38
CA SER A 271 14.33 -13.54 -1.87
C SER A 271 13.90 -13.47 -0.41
N MET A 272 12.76 -14.10 -0.06
CA MET A 272 12.23 -14.14 1.31
C MET A 272 13.20 -14.80 2.28
N TYR A 273 13.74 -15.96 1.91
CA TYR A 273 14.76 -16.65 2.70
C TYR A 273 15.96 -15.76 3.01
N CYS A 274 16.52 -15.13 1.99
CA CYS A 274 17.70 -14.27 2.13
C CYS A 274 17.40 -12.97 2.91
N GLN A 275 16.22 -12.36 2.73
CA GLN A 275 15.80 -11.18 3.49
C GLN A 275 15.65 -11.51 4.99
N LEU A 276 15.02 -12.64 5.32
CA LEU A 276 14.87 -13.12 6.70
C LEU A 276 16.23 -13.47 7.31
N LEU A 277 17.09 -14.18 6.60
CA LEU A 277 18.44 -14.51 7.04
C LEU A 277 19.25 -13.26 7.37
N SER A 278 19.25 -12.28 6.47
CA SER A 278 19.92 -11.00 6.70
C SER A 278 19.31 -10.24 7.89
N GLY A 279 17.97 -10.24 8.02
CA GLY A 279 17.28 -9.65 9.16
C GLY A 279 17.64 -10.30 10.50
N LEU A 280 17.83 -11.63 10.53
CA LEU A 280 18.27 -12.37 11.73
C LEU A 280 19.73 -12.08 12.09
N ILE A 281 20.63 -12.01 11.11
CA ILE A 281 22.05 -11.65 11.34
C ILE A 281 22.16 -10.23 11.92
N HIS A 282 21.36 -9.29 11.40
CA HIS A 282 21.34 -7.91 11.86
C HIS A 282 20.36 -7.65 13.02
N ARG A 283 19.78 -8.66 13.66
CA ARG A 283 18.67 -8.56 14.62
C ARG A 283 18.84 -7.49 15.71
N ARG A 284 20.07 -7.26 16.16
CA ARG A 284 20.37 -6.26 17.20
C ARG A 284 20.41 -4.80 16.68
N HIS A 285 20.31 -4.61 15.37
CA HIS A 285 20.33 -3.29 14.71
C HIS A 285 18.97 -2.92 14.08
N VAL A 286 18.03 -3.87 14.02
CA VAL A 286 16.71 -3.64 13.43
C VAL A 286 15.87 -2.74 14.35
N LEU A 287 15.46 -1.59 13.83
CA LEU A 287 14.54 -0.64 14.49
C LEU A 287 13.15 -0.63 13.88
N ARG A 288 13.02 -1.08 12.65
CA ARG A 288 11.79 -1.04 11.86
C ARG A 288 11.56 -2.38 11.20
N LEU A 289 10.36 -2.90 11.33
CA LEU A 289 9.90 -4.09 10.62
C LEU A 289 8.75 -3.72 9.70
N GLY A 290 8.58 -4.42 8.61
CA GLY A 290 7.40 -4.21 7.78
C GLY A 290 7.43 -4.88 6.42
N ALA A 291 6.31 -4.71 5.76
CA ALA A 291 6.12 -4.96 4.33
C ALA A 291 5.02 -3.99 3.86
N VAL A 292 4.87 -3.81 2.56
CA VAL A 292 3.85 -2.88 2.06
C VAL A 292 2.44 -3.30 2.49
N PHE A 293 2.12 -4.60 2.45
CA PHE A 293 0.85 -5.14 2.92
C PHE A 293 1.02 -6.10 4.09
N ALA A 294 0.08 -6.07 5.02
CA ALA A 294 0.06 -6.94 6.19
C ALA A 294 0.08 -8.44 5.82
N SER A 295 -0.61 -8.83 4.77
CA SER A 295 -0.62 -10.21 4.25
C SER A 295 0.79 -10.72 3.87
N ALA A 296 1.57 -9.90 3.15
CA ALA A 296 2.94 -10.27 2.77
C ALA A 296 3.86 -10.38 3.99
N PHE A 297 3.67 -9.51 5.00
CA PHE A 297 4.44 -9.57 6.23
C PHE A 297 4.12 -10.85 7.04
N LEU A 298 2.83 -11.17 7.22
CA LEU A 298 2.40 -12.39 7.92
C LEU A 298 2.87 -13.65 7.21
N ARG A 299 2.80 -13.70 5.88
CA ARG A 299 3.35 -14.82 5.10
C ARG A 299 4.84 -15.00 5.39
N SER A 300 5.59 -13.91 5.48
CA SER A 300 7.02 -14.00 5.80
C SER A 300 7.28 -14.49 7.22
N ILE A 301 6.37 -14.19 8.17
CA ILE A 301 6.46 -14.75 9.53
C ILE A 301 6.13 -16.25 9.51
N SER A 302 5.10 -16.68 8.78
CA SER A 302 4.77 -18.10 8.59
C SER A 302 5.91 -18.84 7.91
N PHE A 303 6.55 -18.24 6.92
CA PHE A 303 7.75 -18.79 6.29
C PHE A 303 8.90 -18.93 7.28
N LEU A 304 9.14 -17.93 8.12
CA LEU A 304 10.13 -17.98 9.18
C LEU A 304 9.81 -19.12 10.18
N GLU A 305 8.54 -19.29 10.56
CA GLU A 305 8.08 -20.37 11.47
C GLU A 305 8.41 -21.78 10.92
N GLN A 306 8.38 -21.94 9.60
CA GLN A 306 8.70 -23.21 8.92
C GLN A 306 10.20 -23.41 8.69
N HIS A 307 10.96 -22.34 8.43
CA HIS A 307 12.34 -22.41 7.93
C HIS A 307 13.41 -21.95 8.92
N TRP A 308 13.05 -21.50 10.14
CA TRP A 308 14.04 -21.03 11.12
C TRP A 308 15.15 -22.04 11.41
N PRO A 309 14.95 -23.39 11.42
CA PRO A 309 16.05 -24.32 11.65
C PRO A 309 17.12 -24.25 10.57
N ASN A 310 16.71 -24.08 9.30
CA ASN A 310 17.64 -23.94 8.19
C ASN A 310 18.39 -22.60 8.26
N LEU A 311 17.69 -21.51 8.59
CA LEU A 311 18.28 -20.18 8.77
C LEU A 311 19.30 -20.16 9.91
N ALA A 312 18.99 -20.81 11.04
CA ALA A 312 19.91 -20.96 12.16
C ALA A 312 21.15 -21.78 11.78
N ASN A 313 20.95 -22.86 10.99
CA ASN A 313 22.09 -23.68 10.50
C ASN A 313 23.01 -22.90 9.55
N ASP A 314 22.44 -22.06 8.65
CA ASP A 314 23.24 -21.21 7.76
C ASP A 314 24.06 -20.19 8.58
N ILE A 315 23.47 -19.58 9.62
CA ILE A 315 24.20 -18.70 10.55
C ILE A 315 25.27 -19.44 11.30
N ARG A 316 24.97 -20.64 11.80
CA ARG A 316 25.91 -21.49 12.57
C ARG A 316 27.15 -21.88 11.75
N SER A 317 26.89 -22.30 10.51
CA SER A 317 27.93 -22.79 9.61
C SER A 317 28.70 -21.69 8.88
N GLY A 318 28.14 -20.50 8.78
CA GLY A 318 28.65 -19.42 7.93
C GLY A 318 28.53 -19.76 6.43
N GLN A 319 27.60 -20.64 6.05
CA GLN A 319 27.40 -21.09 4.68
C GLN A 319 25.92 -20.97 4.29
N LEU A 320 25.68 -20.29 3.16
CA LEU A 320 24.35 -20.14 2.62
C LEU A 320 23.82 -21.47 2.05
N SER A 321 22.60 -21.80 2.38
CA SER A 321 21.89 -23.00 1.89
C SER A 321 22.08 -23.22 0.38
N PRO A 322 22.31 -24.47 -0.06
CA PRO A 322 22.42 -24.79 -1.49
C PRO A 322 21.09 -24.62 -2.25
N THR A 323 19.97 -24.51 -1.54
CA THR A 323 18.67 -24.24 -2.15
C THR A 323 18.55 -22.83 -2.75
N ILE A 324 19.41 -21.91 -2.30
CA ILE A 324 19.53 -20.58 -2.90
C ILE A 324 20.39 -20.71 -4.15
N THR A 325 19.77 -20.71 -5.31
CA THR A 325 20.42 -20.93 -6.62
C THR A 325 20.62 -19.66 -7.42
N ASP A 326 19.89 -18.56 -7.09
CA ASP A 326 20.08 -17.26 -7.73
C ASP A 326 21.50 -16.74 -7.46
N ALA A 327 22.25 -16.48 -8.53
CA ALA A 327 23.66 -16.12 -8.45
C ALA A 327 23.88 -14.76 -7.76
N ASN A 328 23.00 -13.81 -7.97
CA ASN A 328 23.10 -12.46 -7.38
C ASN A 328 22.79 -12.52 -5.88
N CYS A 329 21.74 -13.25 -5.50
CA CYS A 329 21.44 -13.52 -4.09
C CYS A 329 22.61 -14.19 -3.39
N ARG A 330 23.20 -15.24 -3.97
CA ARG A 330 24.35 -15.94 -3.38
C ARG A 330 25.54 -15.01 -3.21
N LEU A 331 25.87 -14.22 -4.22
CA LEU A 331 26.99 -13.28 -4.17
C LEU A 331 26.79 -12.22 -3.07
N ALA A 332 25.63 -11.60 -3.04
CA ALA A 332 25.30 -10.58 -2.05
C ALA A 332 25.28 -11.15 -0.62
N MET A 333 24.64 -12.30 -0.43
CA MET A 333 24.55 -12.94 0.88
C MET A 333 25.86 -13.52 1.38
N SER A 334 26.79 -13.90 0.50
CA SER A 334 28.10 -14.44 0.90
C SER A 334 28.91 -13.46 1.77
N SER A 335 28.73 -12.16 1.57
CA SER A 335 29.37 -11.12 2.40
C SER A 335 28.70 -10.94 3.76
N ILE A 336 27.41 -11.28 3.88
CA ILE A 336 26.62 -11.16 5.11
C ILE A 336 26.78 -12.41 5.98
N VAL A 337 26.81 -13.60 5.37
CA VAL A 337 26.97 -14.90 6.05
C VAL A 337 28.47 -15.31 6.16
N ALA A 338 29.38 -14.36 6.01
CA ALA A 338 30.80 -14.57 5.76
C ALA A 338 31.56 -15.39 6.82
N SER A 339 31.03 -15.58 8.02
CA SER A 339 31.69 -16.33 9.10
C SER A 339 30.69 -17.09 9.97
N PRO A 340 31.07 -18.29 10.47
CA PRO A 340 30.26 -19.04 11.43
C PRO A 340 29.94 -18.21 12.68
N ASN A 341 28.66 -18.26 13.11
CA ASN A 341 28.21 -17.60 14.33
C ASN A 341 27.31 -18.54 15.14
N PRO A 342 27.88 -19.53 15.84
CA PRO A 342 27.11 -20.50 16.62
C PRO A 342 26.34 -19.86 17.77
N ASP A 343 26.89 -18.83 18.43
CA ASP A 343 26.19 -18.15 19.54
C ASP A 343 24.89 -17.50 19.09
N LEU A 344 24.92 -16.85 17.93
CA LEU A 344 23.69 -16.24 17.34
C LEU A 344 22.70 -17.33 16.91
N ALA A 345 23.17 -18.43 16.36
CA ALA A 345 22.32 -19.55 15.97
C ALA A 345 21.64 -20.17 17.21
N ASP A 346 22.40 -20.43 18.30
CA ASP A 346 21.84 -20.93 19.56
C ASP A 346 20.80 -19.98 20.15
N GLU A 347 21.03 -18.66 20.07
CA GLU A 347 20.08 -17.63 20.51
C GLU A 347 18.77 -17.69 19.68
N ILE A 348 18.87 -17.84 18.36
CA ILE A 348 17.69 -17.95 17.47
C ILE A 348 16.94 -19.26 17.72
N GLU A 349 17.64 -20.38 17.86
CA GLU A 349 17.05 -21.68 18.18
C GLU A 349 16.31 -21.64 19.53
N ALA A 350 16.91 -21.04 20.55
CA ALA A 350 16.26 -20.87 21.86
C ALA A 350 14.98 -19.99 21.78
N ILE A 351 14.99 -18.99 20.91
CA ILE A 351 13.85 -18.09 20.72
C ILE A 351 12.73 -18.77 19.91
N CYS A 352 13.07 -19.40 18.78
CA CYS A 352 12.11 -19.99 17.84
C CYS A 352 11.60 -21.36 18.30
N GLY A 353 12.41 -22.14 19.00
CA GLY A 353 12.08 -23.47 19.51
C GLY A 353 11.17 -23.46 20.74
N CYS A 354 10.82 -22.28 21.29
CA CYS A 354 9.84 -22.20 22.37
C CYS A 354 8.42 -22.46 21.82
N GLY A 355 7.57 -23.12 22.63
CA GLY A 355 6.27 -23.64 22.18
C GLY A 355 5.27 -22.61 21.67
N SER A 356 5.46 -21.31 21.94
CA SER A 356 4.55 -20.26 21.47
C SER A 356 5.27 -19.14 20.72
N TRP A 357 4.72 -18.78 19.55
CA TRP A 357 5.20 -17.67 18.73
C TRP A 357 4.58 -16.31 19.12
N ARG A 358 3.78 -16.26 20.18
CA ARG A 358 3.27 -14.99 20.71
C ARG A 358 4.43 -14.06 21.11
N GLY A 359 4.44 -12.85 20.56
CA GLY A 359 5.51 -11.87 20.81
C GLY A 359 6.87 -12.21 20.21
N ILE A 360 6.93 -13.11 19.24
CA ILE A 360 8.18 -13.57 18.60
C ILE A 360 8.96 -12.42 17.97
N LEU A 361 8.29 -11.43 17.39
CA LEU A 361 8.93 -10.30 16.72
C LEU A 361 9.78 -9.48 17.68
N GLY A 362 9.28 -9.20 18.88
CA GLY A 362 10.05 -8.49 19.90
C GLY A 362 11.18 -9.32 20.51
N ARG A 363 11.08 -10.66 20.49
CA ARG A 363 12.16 -11.55 20.94
C ARG A 363 13.28 -11.66 19.90
N LEU A 364 12.92 -11.79 18.62
CA LEU A 364 13.89 -11.86 17.53
C LEU A 364 14.55 -10.50 17.24
N TRP A 365 13.79 -9.42 17.25
CA TRP A 365 14.26 -8.06 16.97
C TRP A 365 13.99 -7.10 18.13
N PRO A 366 14.77 -7.19 19.22
CA PRO A 366 14.45 -6.54 20.50
C PRO A 366 14.51 -5.01 20.50
N LYS A 367 15.08 -4.39 19.47
CA LYS A 367 15.13 -2.93 19.32
C LYS A 367 14.05 -2.36 18.41
N THR A 368 13.16 -3.20 17.90
CA THR A 368 12.07 -2.76 17.00
C THR A 368 11.20 -1.71 17.67
N LYS A 369 11.04 -0.59 16.99
CA LYS A 369 10.24 0.55 17.44
C LYS A 369 8.81 0.51 16.90
N TYR A 370 8.62 -0.04 15.69
CA TYR A 370 7.31 -0.20 15.06
C TYR A 370 7.31 -1.25 13.95
N ILE A 371 6.11 -1.67 13.58
CA ILE A 371 5.83 -2.50 12.41
C ILE A 371 5.01 -1.66 11.44
N GLU A 372 5.47 -1.55 10.19
CA GLU A 372 4.82 -0.77 9.14
C GLU A 372 4.18 -1.68 8.10
N ALA A 373 2.89 -1.46 7.84
CA ALA A 373 2.17 -2.09 6.75
C ALA A 373 0.90 -1.29 6.40
N VAL A 374 0.29 -1.56 5.26
CA VAL A 374 -1.10 -1.14 5.00
C VAL A 374 -2.01 -2.00 5.88
N LEU A 375 -2.72 -1.34 6.81
CA LEU A 375 -3.55 -1.95 7.85
C LEU A 375 -4.99 -1.43 7.84
N THR A 376 -5.36 -0.64 6.82
CA THR A 376 -6.70 -0.09 6.65
C THR A 376 -7.48 -0.86 5.58
N GLY A 377 -8.80 -0.68 5.55
CA GLY A 377 -9.67 -1.42 4.65
C GLY A 377 -9.61 -2.92 4.95
N THR A 378 -9.59 -3.76 3.91
CA THR A 378 -9.55 -5.21 4.04
C THR A 378 -8.31 -5.76 4.74
N MET A 379 -7.22 -4.97 4.80
CA MET A 379 -6.00 -5.36 5.51
C MET A 379 -6.16 -5.29 7.05
N ALA A 380 -7.17 -4.60 7.57
CA ALA A 380 -7.43 -4.51 9.00
C ALA A 380 -7.70 -5.88 9.65
N GLN A 381 -8.19 -6.86 8.90
CA GLN A 381 -8.40 -8.23 9.38
C GLN A 381 -7.12 -8.90 9.91
N TYR A 382 -5.95 -8.49 9.43
CA TYR A 382 -4.65 -9.06 9.83
C TYR A 382 -4.09 -8.46 11.13
N VAL A 383 -4.71 -7.40 11.64
CA VAL A 383 -4.25 -6.72 12.87
C VAL A 383 -4.15 -7.68 14.05
N PRO A 384 -5.15 -8.55 14.36
CA PRO A 384 -5.05 -9.47 15.50
C PRO A 384 -3.89 -10.45 15.41
N MET A 385 -3.54 -10.91 14.19
CA MET A 385 -2.37 -11.77 13.98
C MET A 385 -1.07 -11.02 14.19
N LEU A 386 -0.98 -9.78 13.72
CA LEU A 386 0.19 -8.94 13.95
C LEU A 386 0.35 -8.61 15.44
N GLU A 387 -0.74 -8.36 16.16
CA GLU A 387 -0.75 -8.20 17.62
C GLU A 387 -0.31 -9.47 18.34
N PHE A 388 -0.74 -10.63 17.89
CA PHE A 388 -0.26 -11.92 18.42
C PHE A 388 1.26 -12.03 18.27
N TYR A 389 1.81 -11.85 17.06
CA TYR A 389 3.25 -11.98 16.80
C TYR A 389 4.10 -10.84 17.41
N SER A 390 3.54 -9.63 17.56
CA SER A 390 4.21 -8.51 18.25
C SER A 390 4.07 -8.58 19.77
N GLY A 391 3.14 -9.40 20.27
CA GLY A 391 2.78 -9.46 21.69
C GLY A 391 2.02 -8.23 22.17
N GLY A 392 1.45 -7.43 21.26
CA GLY A 392 0.75 -6.18 21.56
C GLY A 392 1.65 -5.06 22.11
N LYS A 393 2.98 -5.18 21.93
CA LYS A 393 3.95 -4.22 22.51
C LYS A 393 4.63 -3.33 21.48
N ILE A 394 4.61 -3.73 20.22
CA ILE A 394 5.24 -2.98 19.11
C ILE A 394 4.13 -2.27 18.36
N PRO A 395 4.16 -0.94 18.24
CA PRO A 395 3.15 -0.18 17.50
C PRO A 395 3.03 -0.66 16.06
N LEU A 396 1.79 -0.83 15.59
CA LEU A 396 1.45 -1.10 14.20
C LEU A 396 1.15 0.23 13.51
N ILE A 397 1.79 0.51 12.38
CA ILE A 397 1.74 1.82 11.74
C ILE A 397 1.34 1.68 10.27
N CYS A 398 0.47 2.61 9.84
CA CYS A 398 0.07 2.77 8.46
C CYS A 398 0.46 4.19 8.00
N THR A 399 1.36 4.31 7.02
CA THR A 399 2.04 5.57 6.69
C THR A 399 1.46 6.31 5.51
N MET A 400 0.93 5.59 4.49
CA MET A 400 0.50 6.20 3.24
C MET A 400 -0.80 5.62 2.69
N TYR A 401 -1.45 6.41 1.81
CA TYR A 401 -2.53 6.00 0.95
C TYR A 401 -2.11 6.10 -0.52
N ALA A 402 -2.09 4.96 -1.20
CA ALA A 402 -1.62 4.85 -2.58
C ALA A 402 -2.35 3.73 -3.33
N SER A 403 -2.47 3.88 -4.64
CA SER A 403 -2.96 2.86 -5.56
C SER A 403 -2.12 2.81 -6.84
N SER A 404 -2.49 1.94 -7.79
CA SER A 404 -1.82 1.89 -9.09
C SER A 404 -2.11 3.12 -9.94
N GLU A 405 -3.22 3.78 -9.70
CA GLU A 405 -3.67 4.99 -10.39
C GLU A 405 -2.88 6.22 -9.97
N CYS A 406 -2.64 6.35 -8.66
CA CYS A 406 -1.96 7.50 -8.09
C CYS A 406 -1.48 7.20 -6.65
N TYR A 407 -0.45 7.92 -6.19
CA TYR A 407 -0.13 8.02 -4.77
C TYR A 407 -0.84 9.27 -4.25
N PHE A 408 -1.63 9.14 -3.18
CA PHE A 408 -2.59 10.17 -2.78
C PHE A 408 -2.14 10.99 -1.59
N GLY A 409 -1.69 10.34 -0.52
CA GLY A 409 -1.44 11.06 0.72
C GLY A 409 -0.67 10.28 1.77
N VAL A 410 -0.39 10.98 2.87
CA VAL A 410 0.41 10.47 4.00
C VAL A 410 -0.34 10.60 5.32
N ASN A 411 -0.10 9.66 6.22
CA ASN A 411 -0.56 9.74 7.60
C ASN A 411 0.44 10.59 8.42
N ILE A 412 0.04 11.78 8.81
CA ILE A 412 0.87 12.70 9.61
C ILE A 412 0.79 12.44 11.13
N ARG A 413 -0.05 11.49 11.57
CA ARG A 413 -0.19 11.05 12.96
C ARG A 413 0.06 9.54 13.06
N PRO A 414 1.27 9.05 12.75
CA PRO A 414 1.53 7.63 12.57
C PRO A 414 1.28 6.77 13.82
N LEU A 415 1.29 7.36 15.02
CA LEU A 415 1.04 6.67 16.29
C LEU A 415 -0.43 6.75 16.75
N CYS A 416 -1.36 7.17 15.90
CA CYS A 416 -2.79 7.13 16.23
C CYS A 416 -3.28 5.67 16.31
N ASP A 417 -4.45 5.48 16.92
CA ASP A 417 -5.14 4.19 16.85
C ASP A 417 -5.41 3.81 15.39
N LEU A 418 -5.34 2.52 15.05
CA LEU A 418 -5.55 2.04 13.68
C LEU A 418 -6.96 2.36 13.15
N THR A 419 -7.93 2.47 14.04
CA THR A 419 -9.30 2.88 13.70
C THR A 419 -9.41 4.37 13.36
N GLU A 420 -8.41 5.18 13.76
CA GLU A 420 -8.35 6.63 13.51
C GLU A 420 -7.37 7.03 12.41
N VAL A 421 -6.75 6.06 11.75
CA VAL A 421 -5.82 6.35 10.65
C VAL A 421 -6.52 7.19 9.59
N SER A 422 -5.92 8.33 9.30
CA SER A 422 -6.35 9.24 8.25
C SER A 422 -5.14 9.75 7.44
N TYR A 423 -5.38 10.03 6.18
CA TYR A 423 -4.34 10.43 5.25
C TYR A 423 -4.58 11.86 4.80
N THR A 424 -3.61 12.74 5.00
CA THR A 424 -3.58 14.07 4.42
C THR A 424 -3.29 13.93 2.93
N LEU A 425 -4.21 14.33 2.07
CA LEU A 425 -3.98 14.29 0.63
C LEU A 425 -2.94 15.35 0.22
N LEU A 426 -2.00 14.92 -0.61
CA LEU A 426 -0.94 15.77 -1.14
C LEU A 426 -1.39 16.41 -2.44
N PRO A 427 -1.66 17.72 -2.49
CA PRO A 427 -2.32 18.37 -3.62
C PRO A 427 -1.45 18.44 -4.89
N ASN A 428 -0.17 18.07 -4.82
CA ASN A 428 0.76 18.04 -5.95
C ASN A 428 0.89 16.67 -6.64
N MET A 429 0.20 15.63 -6.13
CA MET A 429 0.31 14.27 -6.68
C MET A 429 -0.56 14.04 -7.91
N GLY A 430 -1.64 14.77 -8.03
CA GLY A 430 -2.62 14.74 -9.11
C GLY A 430 -3.69 15.79 -8.88
N TYR A 431 -4.66 15.89 -9.76
CA TYR A 431 -5.84 16.72 -9.53
C TYR A 431 -6.96 15.85 -8.98
N PHE A 432 -7.53 16.25 -7.84
CA PHE A 432 -8.50 15.47 -7.09
C PHE A 432 -9.87 16.16 -7.06
N GLU A 433 -10.88 15.38 -7.35
CA GLU A 433 -12.29 15.73 -7.23
C GLU A 433 -13.02 14.66 -6.40
N PHE A 434 -14.20 14.96 -5.91
CA PHE A 434 -14.93 14.12 -4.98
C PHE A 434 -16.41 14.08 -5.32
N ILE A 435 -17.00 12.88 -5.40
CA ILE A 435 -18.43 12.67 -5.57
C ILE A 435 -19.04 12.54 -4.17
N PRO A 436 -19.88 13.47 -3.71
CA PRO A 436 -20.58 13.34 -2.43
C PRO A 436 -21.45 12.08 -2.43
N LEU A 437 -21.40 11.33 -1.33
CA LEU A 437 -22.26 10.18 -1.09
C LEU A 437 -23.29 10.56 -0.03
N GLU A 438 -24.57 10.42 -0.37
CA GLU A 438 -25.67 10.63 0.56
C GLU A 438 -25.86 9.38 1.43
N ASP A 439 -26.16 9.57 2.72
CA ASP A 439 -26.43 8.49 3.64
C ASP A 439 -27.56 7.58 3.11
N GLY A 440 -27.25 6.29 2.94
CA GLY A 440 -28.21 5.28 2.48
C GLY A 440 -28.41 5.18 0.96
N VAL A 441 -27.81 6.06 0.15
CA VAL A 441 -27.86 5.94 -1.32
C VAL A 441 -26.68 5.09 -1.80
N LYS A 442 -26.95 3.84 -2.15
CA LYS A 442 -26.01 2.99 -2.88
C LYS A 442 -25.97 3.50 -4.33
N LEU A 443 -24.99 4.33 -4.71
CA LEU A 443 -24.70 4.58 -6.12
C LEU A 443 -24.31 3.26 -6.76
N THR A 444 -24.95 2.86 -7.83
CA THR A 444 -24.55 1.69 -8.63
C THR A 444 -23.41 2.09 -9.57
N ASP A 445 -22.66 1.11 -10.09
CA ASP A 445 -21.59 1.38 -11.06
C ASP A 445 -22.11 1.99 -12.37
N ASP A 446 -23.41 1.80 -12.66
CA ASP A 446 -24.10 2.34 -13.83
C ASP A 446 -24.59 3.80 -13.64
N ASP A 447 -24.52 4.37 -12.44
CA ASP A 447 -24.99 5.75 -12.20
C ASP A 447 -24.05 6.75 -12.89
N LYS A 448 -24.58 7.41 -13.93
CA LYS A 448 -23.92 8.57 -14.53
C LYS A 448 -23.83 9.67 -13.50
N VAL A 449 -22.61 10.06 -13.18
CA VAL A 449 -22.37 11.20 -12.29
C VAL A 449 -22.45 12.49 -13.10
N GLU A 450 -23.37 13.36 -12.74
CA GLU A 450 -23.44 14.69 -13.33
C GLU A 450 -22.24 15.53 -12.88
N ASN A 451 -21.65 16.26 -13.82
CA ASN A 451 -20.40 17.00 -13.59
C ASN A 451 -20.52 18.07 -12.50
N ASP A 452 -21.71 18.63 -12.26
CA ASP A 452 -22.00 19.64 -11.24
C ASP A 452 -22.12 19.08 -9.82
N ARG A 453 -22.27 17.75 -9.66
CA ARG A 453 -22.28 17.08 -8.35
C ARG A 453 -20.87 16.88 -7.77
N VAL A 454 -19.82 17.06 -8.57
CA VAL A 454 -18.44 16.79 -8.15
C VAL A 454 -17.84 18.02 -7.50
N VAL A 455 -17.23 17.86 -6.33
CA VAL A 455 -16.62 18.97 -5.56
C VAL A 455 -15.08 18.91 -5.61
N SER A 456 -14.45 20.07 -5.47
CA SER A 456 -12.97 20.18 -5.44
C SER A 456 -12.39 19.71 -4.10
N LEU A 457 -11.07 19.49 -4.06
CA LEU A 457 -10.34 19.07 -2.86
C LEU A 457 -10.63 19.95 -1.63
N VAL A 458 -10.68 21.26 -1.81
CA VAL A 458 -10.84 22.21 -0.70
C VAL A 458 -12.30 22.49 -0.32
N ASP A 459 -13.26 21.97 -1.10
CA ASP A 459 -14.69 22.18 -0.88
C ASP A 459 -15.39 21.03 -0.16
N VAL A 460 -14.64 19.96 0.16
CA VAL A 460 -15.17 18.83 0.92
C VAL A 460 -15.49 19.23 2.36
N LYS A 461 -16.47 18.56 2.96
CA LYS A 461 -16.99 18.90 4.30
C LYS A 461 -16.63 17.82 5.32
N LEU A 462 -16.24 18.27 6.51
CA LEU A 462 -15.97 17.40 7.65
C LEU A 462 -17.16 16.47 7.96
N GLY A 463 -16.89 15.18 8.15
CA GLY A 463 -17.89 14.19 8.50
C GLY A 463 -18.68 13.62 7.31
N TYR A 464 -18.44 14.09 6.08
CA TYR A 464 -19.12 13.59 4.88
C TYR A 464 -18.30 12.50 4.19
N LEU A 465 -19.02 11.61 3.52
CA LEU A 465 -18.48 10.53 2.69
C LEU A 465 -18.36 10.99 1.24
N TYR A 466 -17.28 10.58 0.60
CA TYR A 466 -17.02 10.89 -0.81
C TYR A 466 -16.40 9.71 -1.53
N GLU A 467 -16.70 9.57 -2.82
CA GLU A 467 -15.92 8.72 -3.73
C GLU A 467 -14.83 9.57 -4.40
N LEU A 468 -13.61 9.05 -4.45
CA LEU A 468 -12.45 9.74 -5.00
C LEU A 468 -12.43 9.67 -6.53
N VAL A 469 -12.22 10.80 -7.16
CA VAL A 469 -11.99 10.98 -8.60
C VAL A 469 -10.61 11.60 -8.81
N VAL A 470 -9.83 11.05 -9.74
CA VAL A 470 -8.46 11.52 -10.00
C VAL A 470 -8.25 11.87 -11.46
N THR A 471 -7.48 12.96 -11.69
CA THR A 471 -6.91 13.30 -13.00
C THR A 471 -5.40 13.31 -12.89
N THR A 472 -4.72 12.53 -13.74
CA THR A 472 -3.27 12.32 -13.69
C THR A 472 -2.57 12.85 -14.94
N PHE A 473 -1.27 13.08 -14.86
CA PHE A 473 -0.43 13.46 -15.99
C PHE A 473 -0.33 12.36 -17.06
N ALA A 474 -0.45 11.11 -16.63
CA ALA A 474 -0.32 9.94 -17.52
C ALA A 474 -1.59 9.62 -18.33
N GLY A 475 -2.68 10.39 -18.15
CA GLY A 475 -3.85 10.28 -19.02
C GLY A 475 -5.10 9.65 -18.39
N LEU A 476 -5.18 9.54 -17.08
CA LEU A 476 -6.45 9.30 -16.40
C LEU A 476 -7.14 10.67 -16.20
N TYR A 477 -8.33 10.84 -16.72
CA TYR A 477 -9.08 12.11 -16.63
C TYR A 477 -10.42 11.87 -15.94
N ARG A 478 -10.65 12.57 -14.82
CA ARG A 478 -11.84 12.46 -13.98
C ARG A 478 -12.22 10.98 -13.73
N TYR A 479 -11.20 10.19 -13.44
CA TYR A 479 -11.30 8.74 -13.27
C TYR A 479 -11.77 8.39 -11.86
N ARG A 480 -12.86 7.63 -11.74
CA ARG A 480 -13.38 7.11 -10.48
C ARG A 480 -12.46 6.00 -9.97
N VAL A 481 -11.83 6.23 -8.82
CA VAL A 481 -10.94 5.23 -8.19
C VAL A 481 -11.76 4.09 -7.58
N GLY A 482 -13.00 4.39 -7.18
CA GLY A 482 -13.91 3.46 -6.51
C GLY A 482 -13.70 3.38 -5.01
N ASP A 483 -12.81 4.20 -4.44
CA ASP A 483 -12.57 4.24 -3.00
C ASP A 483 -13.51 5.25 -2.32
N VAL A 484 -14.19 4.81 -1.27
CA VAL A 484 -15.05 5.63 -0.40
C VAL A 484 -14.23 6.13 0.77
N LEU A 485 -14.24 7.45 0.94
CA LEU A 485 -13.43 8.18 1.89
C LEU A 485 -14.30 9.05 2.80
N LEU A 486 -14.05 9.02 4.12
CA LEU A 486 -14.67 9.93 5.09
C LEU A 486 -13.72 11.09 5.38
N VAL A 487 -14.19 12.32 5.24
CA VAL A 487 -13.44 13.51 5.70
C VAL A 487 -13.40 13.52 7.22
N SER A 488 -12.26 13.18 7.80
CA SER A 488 -12.05 13.07 9.26
C SER A 488 -11.40 14.29 9.88
N GLY A 489 -10.87 15.21 9.08
CA GLY A 489 -10.20 16.42 9.52
C GLY A 489 -9.56 17.20 8.38
N PHE A 490 -8.75 18.18 8.78
CA PHE A 490 -7.94 18.99 7.86
C PHE A 490 -6.54 19.19 8.47
N HIS A 491 -5.54 19.21 7.60
CA HIS A 491 -4.22 19.72 7.92
C HIS A 491 -3.99 20.98 7.07
N ASN A 492 -4.00 22.14 7.72
CA ASN A 492 -4.15 23.42 7.05
C ASN A 492 -5.40 23.43 6.14
N ASN A 493 -5.26 23.66 4.84
CA ASN A 493 -6.33 23.63 3.85
C ASN A 493 -6.46 22.28 3.12
N ALA A 494 -5.60 21.30 3.42
CA ALA A 494 -5.69 19.97 2.83
C ALA A 494 -6.57 19.06 3.69
N PRO A 495 -7.59 18.39 3.13
CA PRO A 495 -8.43 17.47 3.88
C PRO A 495 -7.68 16.20 4.24
N GLN A 496 -8.07 15.63 5.40
CA GLN A 496 -7.64 14.33 5.88
C GLN A 496 -8.77 13.33 5.71
N PHE A 497 -8.46 12.23 5.05
CA PHE A 497 -9.44 11.20 4.75
C PHE A 497 -9.14 9.90 5.46
N LYS A 498 -10.18 9.32 6.03
CA LYS A 498 -10.22 7.95 6.49
C LYS A 498 -10.73 7.07 5.36
N PHE A 499 -9.99 6.03 5.02
CA PHE A 499 -10.44 5.04 4.06
C PHE A 499 -11.56 4.19 4.69
N ILE A 500 -12.71 4.10 4.03
CA ILE A 500 -13.84 3.31 4.49
C ILE A 500 -13.89 1.97 3.76
N CYS A 501 -14.08 1.99 2.45
CA CYS A 501 -14.21 0.77 1.65
C CYS A 501 -13.92 1.04 0.17
N ARG A 502 -13.88 -0.03 -0.62
CA ARG A 502 -13.92 0.05 -2.08
C ARG A 502 -15.28 -0.42 -2.57
N ARG A 503 -15.87 0.33 -3.51
CA ARG A 503 -17.17 0.02 -4.10
C ARG A 503 -17.05 -1.13 -5.10
N ASN A 504 -17.30 -2.34 -4.65
CA ASN A 504 -17.42 -3.51 -5.54
C ASN A 504 -18.48 -4.46 -4.98
N VAL A 505 -19.40 -4.90 -5.81
CA VAL A 505 -20.27 -6.04 -5.50
C VAL A 505 -19.39 -7.28 -5.54
N VAL A 506 -19.39 -8.06 -4.44
CA VAL A 506 -18.55 -9.27 -4.31
C VAL A 506 -19.40 -10.53 -4.50
N LEU A 507 -20.61 -10.55 -3.94
CA LEU A 507 -21.52 -11.67 -4.01
C LEU A 507 -22.88 -11.20 -4.52
N SER A 508 -23.51 -12.00 -5.37
CA SER A 508 -24.85 -11.73 -5.85
C SER A 508 -25.58 -13.02 -6.14
N ILE A 509 -26.76 -13.20 -5.56
CA ILE A 509 -27.72 -14.25 -5.86
C ILE A 509 -29.10 -13.61 -5.86
N ASP A 510 -29.88 -13.84 -6.92
CA ASP A 510 -31.21 -13.25 -7.12
C ASP A 510 -31.16 -11.69 -7.03
N LEU A 511 -31.93 -11.11 -6.14
CA LEU A 511 -32.00 -9.65 -5.94
C LEU A 511 -30.89 -9.12 -5.02
N ASP A 512 -30.23 -10.00 -4.27
CA ASP A 512 -29.20 -9.60 -3.33
C ASP A 512 -27.88 -9.22 -4.04
N LYS A 513 -27.24 -8.18 -3.52
CA LYS A 513 -25.93 -7.69 -3.96
C LYS A 513 -25.11 -7.30 -2.72
N THR A 514 -24.36 -8.24 -2.20
CA THR A 514 -23.47 -8.00 -1.07
C THR A 514 -22.14 -7.43 -1.56
N ASN A 515 -21.78 -6.25 -1.06
CA ASN A 515 -20.48 -5.63 -1.31
C ASN A 515 -19.40 -6.12 -0.33
N GLU A 516 -18.14 -5.76 -0.60
CA GLU A 516 -16.99 -6.20 0.22
C GLU A 516 -17.08 -5.68 1.67
N GLU A 517 -17.63 -4.50 1.90
CA GLU A 517 -17.77 -3.91 3.23
C GLU A 517 -18.82 -4.65 4.08
N ASP A 518 -19.99 -4.93 3.50
CA ASP A 518 -21.06 -5.64 4.18
C ASP A 518 -20.62 -7.08 4.50
N LEU A 519 -19.94 -7.76 3.57
CA LEU A 519 -19.33 -9.07 3.81
C LEU A 519 -18.29 -9.00 4.93
N HIS A 520 -17.40 -8.01 4.92
CA HIS A 520 -16.38 -7.86 5.96
C HIS A 520 -16.98 -7.58 7.34
N LYS A 521 -17.99 -6.72 7.43
CA LYS A 521 -18.73 -6.47 8.68
C LYS A 521 -19.36 -7.74 9.22
N SER A 522 -19.98 -8.52 8.34
CA SER A 522 -20.65 -9.77 8.70
C SER A 522 -19.67 -10.82 9.21
N VAL A 523 -18.55 -11.02 8.52
CA VAL A 523 -17.48 -11.91 8.96
C VAL A 523 -16.87 -11.42 10.28
N THR A 524 -16.70 -10.10 10.47
CA THR A 524 -16.18 -9.54 11.73
C THR A 524 -17.11 -9.82 12.92
N SER A 525 -18.43 -9.84 12.71
CA SER A 525 -19.38 -10.20 13.76
C SER A 525 -19.22 -11.68 14.19
N ALA A 526 -19.08 -12.59 13.24
CA ALA A 526 -18.85 -14.00 13.51
C ALA A 526 -17.47 -14.28 14.13
N LYS A 527 -16.43 -13.54 13.69
CA LYS A 527 -15.07 -13.66 14.21
C LYS A 527 -14.99 -13.46 15.73
N LYS A 528 -15.79 -12.57 16.30
CA LYS A 528 -15.85 -12.34 17.76
C LYS A 528 -16.25 -13.60 18.52
N LEU A 529 -17.08 -14.47 17.93
CA LEU A 529 -17.47 -15.74 18.52
C LEU A 529 -16.27 -16.70 18.58
N LEU A 530 -15.47 -16.77 17.51
CA LEU A 530 -14.25 -17.57 17.48
C LEU A 530 -13.23 -17.10 18.52
N GLU A 531 -13.00 -15.79 18.61
CA GLU A 531 -12.03 -15.18 19.53
C GLU A 531 -12.38 -15.47 21.00
N SER A 532 -13.67 -15.53 21.34
CA SER A 532 -14.15 -15.89 22.67
C SER A 532 -13.78 -17.32 23.09
N GLN A 533 -13.48 -18.19 22.14
CA GLN A 533 -13.12 -19.60 22.32
C GLN A 533 -11.62 -19.87 22.02
N ASN A 534 -10.79 -18.84 21.98
CA ASN A 534 -9.36 -18.91 21.67
C ASN A 534 -9.05 -19.43 20.26
N TYR A 535 -9.88 -19.13 19.28
CA TYR A 535 -9.61 -19.36 17.87
C TYR A 535 -9.45 -18.04 17.12
N LEU A 536 -8.54 -18.01 16.15
CA LEU A 536 -8.34 -16.88 15.24
C LEU A 536 -8.68 -17.29 13.82
N LEU A 537 -9.51 -16.49 13.17
CA LEU A 537 -9.69 -16.56 11.73
C LEU A 537 -8.43 -15.97 11.07
N LEU A 538 -7.64 -16.81 10.40
CA LEU A 538 -6.43 -16.38 9.70
C LEU A 538 -6.76 -15.66 8.41
N GLU A 539 -7.64 -16.27 7.62
CA GLU A 539 -8.01 -15.77 6.30
C GLU A 539 -9.38 -16.30 5.88
N TYR A 540 -10.04 -15.59 4.98
CA TYR A 540 -11.28 -16.01 4.37
C TYR A 540 -11.44 -15.52 2.93
N THR A 541 -12.23 -16.26 2.17
CA THR A 541 -12.77 -15.84 0.88
C THR A 541 -14.17 -16.40 0.71
N SER A 542 -14.88 -15.98 -0.31
CA SER A 542 -16.25 -16.39 -0.57
C SER A 542 -16.52 -16.64 -2.04
N TYR A 543 -17.62 -17.29 -2.34
CA TYR A 543 -18.21 -17.29 -3.67
C TYR A 543 -19.73 -17.55 -3.56
N ALA A 544 -20.45 -17.20 -4.63
CA ALA A 544 -21.87 -17.50 -4.75
C ALA A 544 -22.03 -18.85 -5.44
N ASP A 545 -22.45 -19.88 -4.70
CA ASP A 545 -22.73 -21.20 -5.26
C ASP A 545 -24.13 -21.21 -5.88
N THR A 546 -24.17 -21.23 -7.19
CA THR A 546 -25.40 -21.31 -7.99
C THR A 546 -25.63 -22.70 -8.61
N SER A 547 -24.89 -23.71 -8.17
CA SER A 547 -25.03 -25.10 -8.65
C SER A 547 -26.33 -25.77 -8.19
N THR A 548 -26.94 -25.20 -7.15
CA THR A 548 -28.25 -25.61 -6.60
C THR A 548 -29.28 -24.50 -6.75
N VAL A 549 -30.55 -24.85 -6.63
CA VAL A 549 -31.68 -23.91 -6.59
C VAL A 549 -32.48 -24.15 -5.30
N PRO A 550 -32.51 -23.15 -4.38
CA PRO A 550 -31.82 -21.85 -4.45
C PRO A 550 -30.31 -22.00 -4.31
N GLY A 551 -29.56 -21.07 -4.92
CA GLY A 551 -28.14 -20.89 -4.69
C GLY A 551 -27.87 -20.35 -3.29
N HIS A 552 -26.62 -20.39 -2.82
CA HIS A 552 -26.25 -19.89 -1.49
C HIS A 552 -24.84 -19.30 -1.46
N TYR A 553 -24.54 -18.53 -0.43
CA TYR A 553 -23.20 -17.98 -0.21
C TYR A 553 -22.34 -18.98 0.53
N VAL A 554 -21.12 -19.19 0.05
CA VAL A 554 -20.11 -20.06 0.64
C VAL A 554 -18.92 -19.22 1.08
N LEU A 555 -18.43 -19.43 2.29
CA LEU A 555 -17.22 -18.83 2.82
C LEU A 555 -16.21 -19.92 3.16
N PHE A 556 -14.99 -19.81 2.61
CA PHE A 556 -13.86 -20.64 3.00
C PHE A 556 -13.11 -19.97 4.15
N TRP A 557 -12.91 -20.67 5.25
CA TRP A 557 -12.25 -20.15 6.46
C TRP A 557 -11.04 -20.99 6.83
N GLU A 558 -9.88 -20.32 7.03
CA GLU A 558 -8.69 -20.90 7.64
C GLU A 558 -8.59 -20.40 9.08
N ILE A 559 -8.56 -21.32 10.06
CA ILE A 559 -8.65 -21.02 11.50
C ILE A 559 -7.42 -21.56 12.22
N LYS A 560 -6.89 -20.79 13.18
CA LYS A 560 -5.78 -21.20 14.07
C LYS A 560 -6.22 -21.17 15.53
N CYS A 561 -5.90 -22.23 16.29
CA CYS A 561 -6.05 -22.23 17.75
C CYS A 561 -4.91 -21.44 18.40
N THR A 562 -5.22 -20.61 19.39
CA THR A 562 -4.26 -19.74 20.11
C THR A 562 -3.94 -20.20 21.52
N SER A 563 -4.52 -21.32 21.98
CA SER A 563 -4.26 -21.85 23.33
C SER A 563 -2.86 -22.49 23.41
N ASP A 564 -2.07 -22.04 24.39
CA ASP A 564 -0.70 -22.54 24.68
C ASP A 564 -0.69 -23.92 25.38
N SER A 565 -1.83 -24.57 25.55
CA SER A 565 -1.92 -25.81 26.33
C SER A 565 -1.46 -27.02 25.52
N THR A 566 -0.41 -27.68 26.02
CA THR A 566 -0.02 -29.06 25.69
C THR A 566 -1.08 -30.12 26.06
N THR A 567 -2.15 -29.73 26.71
CA THR A 567 -3.38 -30.51 26.90
C THR A 567 -4.30 -30.21 25.73
N GLY A 568 -4.46 -31.18 24.85
CA GLY A 568 -5.16 -31.12 23.57
C GLY A 568 -6.30 -30.10 23.52
N ALA A 569 -6.17 -29.16 22.57
CA ALA A 569 -7.23 -28.20 22.31
C ALA A 569 -8.55 -28.95 22.15
N ALA A 570 -9.59 -28.50 22.85
CA ALA A 570 -10.91 -29.05 22.61
C ALA A 570 -11.22 -28.95 21.11
N PRO A 571 -11.71 -30.03 20.48
CA PRO A 571 -12.00 -29.95 19.05
C PRO A 571 -12.98 -28.81 18.81
N LEU A 572 -12.74 -28.05 17.71
CA LEU A 572 -13.60 -26.95 17.30
C LEU A 572 -15.07 -27.44 17.29
N ASN A 573 -15.92 -26.79 18.09
CA ASN A 573 -17.30 -27.21 18.24
C ASN A 573 -18.10 -26.88 16.97
N ALA A 574 -18.78 -27.83 16.39
CA ALA A 574 -19.65 -27.63 15.22
C ALA A 574 -20.71 -26.55 15.47
N LEU A 575 -21.32 -26.52 16.65
CA LEU A 575 -22.30 -25.49 17.02
C LEU A 575 -21.72 -24.06 16.96
N LEU A 576 -20.45 -23.89 17.31
CA LEU A 576 -19.79 -22.57 17.21
C LEU A 576 -19.73 -22.09 15.77
N LEU A 577 -19.47 -22.97 14.81
CA LEU A 577 -19.41 -22.60 13.39
C LEU A 577 -20.80 -22.39 12.77
N GLU A 578 -21.79 -23.13 13.23
CA GLU A 578 -23.21 -22.91 12.91
C GLU A 578 -23.65 -21.51 13.44
N ASP A 579 -23.29 -21.16 14.68
CA ASP A 579 -23.53 -19.84 15.26
C ASP A 579 -22.78 -18.73 14.47
N CYS A 580 -21.58 -19.02 13.96
CA CYS A 580 -20.87 -18.10 13.08
C CYS A 580 -21.62 -17.88 11.75
N CYS A 581 -22.17 -18.93 11.13
CA CYS A 581 -23.02 -18.81 9.95
C CYS A 581 -24.20 -17.88 10.21
N MET A 582 -24.89 -18.07 11.35
CA MET A 582 -26.01 -17.22 11.76
C MET A 582 -25.59 -15.78 11.99
N ALA A 583 -24.48 -15.55 12.69
CA ALA A 583 -23.99 -14.21 12.95
C ALA A 583 -23.65 -13.44 11.65
N ILE A 584 -23.17 -14.15 10.62
CA ILE A 584 -22.96 -13.57 9.29
C ILE A 584 -24.30 -13.19 8.66
N GLU A 585 -25.25 -14.13 8.56
CA GLU A 585 -26.56 -13.87 7.93
C GLU A 585 -27.33 -12.73 8.62
N GLU A 586 -27.32 -12.68 9.95
CA GLU A 586 -27.98 -11.61 10.74
C GLU A 586 -27.29 -10.24 10.55
N SER A 587 -26.01 -10.21 10.18
CA SER A 587 -25.24 -8.99 9.94
C SER A 587 -25.33 -8.51 8.49
N LEU A 588 -25.75 -9.35 7.56
CA LEU A 588 -26.00 -8.97 6.17
C LEU A 588 -27.21 -8.03 6.07
N ASP A 589 -27.35 -7.38 4.93
CA ASP A 589 -28.35 -6.34 4.74
C ASP A 589 -29.79 -6.88 4.71
N TYR A 590 -30.74 -5.95 4.69
CA TYR A 590 -32.18 -6.26 4.67
C TYR A 590 -32.58 -7.09 3.45
N ILE A 591 -31.98 -6.84 2.27
CA ILE A 591 -32.34 -7.54 1.03
C ILE A 591 -31.90 -9.00 1.12
N TYR A 592 -30.65 -9.28 1.58
CA TYR A 592 -30.19 -10.65 1.82
C TYR A 592 -31.14 -11.39 2.75
N ARG A 593 -31.43 -10.81 3.94
CA ARG A 593 -32.27 -11.45 4.95
C ARG A 593 -33.69 -11.70 4.46
N ARG A 594 -34.24 -10.80 3.64
CA ARG A 594 -35.52 -10.98 2.97
C ARG A 594 -35.46 -12.16 1.98
N CYS A 595 -34.50 -12.15 1.06
CA CYS A 595 -34.32 -13.24 0.08
C CYS A 595 -34.14 -14.61 0.76
N ARG A 596 -33.43 -14.62 1.90
CA ARG A 596 -33.16 -15.82 2.68
C ARG A 596 -34.40 -16.31 3.47
N SER A 597 -35.05 -15.42 4.22
CA SER A 597 -36.11 -15.79 5.17
C SER A 597 -37.50 -15.82 4.56
N HIS A 598 -37.84 -14.79 3.73
CA HIS A 598 -39.19 -14.63 3.18
C HIS A 598 -39.29 -15.21 1.77
N ASP A 599 -38.49 -14.73 0.84
CA ASP A 599 -38.60 -15.08 -0.58
C ASP A 599 -38.06 -16.49 -0.86
N LYS A 600 -37.22 -17.04 0.03
CA LYS A 600 -36.58 -18.37 -0.10
C LYS A 600 -35.78 -18.52 -1.40
N SER A 601 -35.32 -17.42 -1.95
CA SER A 601 -34.54 -17.36 -3.18
C SER A 601 -33.05 -17.52 -2.96
N ILE A 602 -32.60 -17.47 -1.67
CA ILE A 602 -31.22 -17.77 -1.25
C ILE A 602 -31.25 -18.90 -0.22
N GLY A 603 -30.37 -19.90 -0.38
CA GLY A 603 -30.19 -21.03 0.55
C GLY A 603 -29.38 -20.65 1.80
N PRO A 604 -29.24 -21.57 2.78
CA PRO A 604 -28.46 -21.36 3.99
C PRO A 604 -27.00 -21.02 3.68
N LEU A 605 -26.44 -20.00 4.35
CA LEU A 605 -25.04 -19.68 4.24
C LEU A 605 -24.18 -20.85 4.72
N GLU A 606 -23.11 -21.15 3.97
CA GLU A 606 -22.18 -22.25 4.25
C GLU A 606 -20.79 -21.70 4.63
N ILE A 607 -20.23 -22.21 5.74
CA ILE A 607 -18.80 -22.04 6.06
C ILE A 607 -18.09 -23.36 5.76
N ARG A 608 -17.11 -23.35 4.85
CA ARG A 608 -16.19 -24.45 4.55
C ARG A 608 -14.87 -24.21 5.28
N MET A 609 -14.59 -25.00 6.30
CA MET A 609 -13.32 -24.95 7.00
C MET A 609 -12.25 -25.64 6.16
N VAL A 610 -11.11 -24.98 5.92
CA VAL A 610 -10.01 -25.49 5.11
C VAL A 610 -8.78 -25.82 5.95
N GLU A 611 -7.90 -26.68 5.42
CA GLU A 611 -6.61 -27.03 6.02
C GLU A 611 -5.73 -25.79 6.24
N GLY A 612 -4.86 -25.81 7.28
CA GLY A 612 -3.86 -24.79 7.50
C GLY A 612 -2.90 -24.68 6.30
N GLY A 613 -2.58 -23.43 5.87
CA GLY A 613 -1.75 -23.14 4.70
C GLY A 613 -2.48 -23.16 3.36
N THR A 614 -3.82 -23.34 3.36
CA THR A 614 -4.62 -23.31 2.13
C THR A 614 -4.56 -21.94 1.45
N PHE A 615 -4.61 -20.86 2.21
CA PHE A 615 -4.53 -19.50 1.64
C PHE A 615 -3.12 -19.12 1.21
N ASP A 616 -2.07 -19.73 1.76
CA ASP A 616 -0.71 -19.63 1.21
C ASP A 616 -0.63 -20.32 -0.16
N ALA A 617 -1.21 -21.50 -0.31
CA ALA A 617 -1.30 -22.18 -1.60
C ALA A 617 -2.14 -21.41 -2.62
N LEU A 618 -3.24 -20.77 -2.19
CA LEU A 618 -4.03 -19.88 -3.04
C LEU A 618 -3.21 -18.67 -3.49
N MET A 619 -2.44 -18.06 -2.60
CA MET A 619 -1.54 -16.97 -2.95
C MET A 619 -0.51 -17.43 -3.98
N ASP A 620 0.11 -18.61 -3.80
CA ASP A 620 1.07 -19.16 -4.75
C ASP A 620 0.45 -19.39 -6.13
N LEU A 621 -0.78 -19.92 -6.18
CA LEU A 621 -1.52 -20.08 -7.42
C LEU A 621 -1.73 -18.72 -8.11
N VAL A 622 -2.22 -17.72 -7.39
CA VAL A 622 -2.50 -16.38 -7.93
C VAL A 622 -1.20 -15.66 -8.35
N ILE A 623 -0.12 -15.85 -7.61
CA ILE A 623 1.21 -15.35 -7.97
C ILE A 623 1.70 -16.03 -9.25
N SER A 624 1.55 -17.35 -9.40
CA SER A 624 1.94 -18.08 -10.61
C SER A 624 1.18 -17.59 -11.85
N GLN A 625 -0.07 -17.16 -11.67
CA GLN A 625 -0.92 -16.59 -12.71
C GLN A 625 -0.64 -15.12 -13.02
N GLY A 626 0.30 -14.51 -12.31
CA GLY A 626 0.70 -13.18 -12.68
C GLY A 626 0.49 -12.07 -11.63
N SER A 627 0.03 -12.35 -10.43
CA SER A 627 -0.08 -11.35 -9.35
C SER A 627 1.24 -11.12 -8.63
N SER A 628 1.45 -9.92 -8.06
CA SER A 628 2.63 -9.58 -7.27
C SER A 628 2.42 -9.94 -5.81
N ILE A 629 3.38 -10.58 -5.18
CA ILE A 629 3.36 -10.86 -3.73
C ILE A 629 3.22 -9.56 -2.91
N ASN A 630 3.82 -8.46 -3.36
CA ASN A 630 3.72 -7.15 -2.72
C ASN A 630 2.35 -6.47 -2.85
N GLN A 631 1.50 -6.94 -3.78
CA GLN A 631 0.17 -6.38 -4.03
C GLN A 631 -0.92 -7.43 -3.82
N TYR A 632 -0.54 -8.63 -3.39
CA TYR A 632 -1.51 -9.67 -3.16
C TYR A 632 -2.46 -9.27 -2.03
N LYS A 633 -3.72 -9.29 -2.37
CA LYS A 633 -4.84 -9.27 -1.43
C LYS A 633 -5.64 -10.53 -1.70
N THR A 634 -5.94 -11.29 -0.69
CA THR A 634 -6.85 -12.43 -0.84
C THR A 634 -8.16 -11.92 -1.43
N PRO A 635 -8.59 -12.41 -2.60
CA PRO A 635 -9.87 -12.01 -3.18
C PRO A 635 -11.00 -12.33 -2.20
N ARG A 636 -11.90 -11.40 -1.97
CA ARG A 636 -13.06 -11.64 -1.08
C ARG A 636 -14.15 -12.45 -1.78
N CYS A 637 -14.12 -12.51 -3.11
CA CYS A 637 -14.92 -13.43 -3.92
C CYS A 637 -14.03 -14.14 -4.94
N ILE A 638 -14.20 -15.46 -5.05
CA ILE A 638 -13.48 -16.29 -6.00
C ILE A 638 -14.31 -16.42 -7.28
N GLU A 639 -13.71 -15.99 -8.39
CA GLU A 639 -14.25 -16.15 -9.75
C GLU A 639 -13.47 -17.19 -10.57
N SER A 640 -12.22 -17.50 -10.15
CA SER A 640 -11.35 -18.44 -10.86
C SER A 640 -11.72 -19.89 -10.53
N ILE A 641 -12.02 -20.68 -11.55
CA ILE A 641 -12.29 -22.11 -11.41
C ILE A 641 -11.12 -22.84 -10.75
N ALA A 642 -9.88 -22.56 -11.18
CA ALA A 642 -8.70 -23.20 -10.60
C ALA A 642 -8.52 -22.86 -9.09
N ALA A 643 -8.83 -21.64 -8.69
CA ALA A 643 -8.79 -21.23 -7.28
C ALA A 643 -9.91 -21.92 -6.48
N LEU A 644 -11.09 -22.04 -7.06
CA LEU A 644 -12.22 -22.73 -6.42
C LEU A 644 -11.93 -24.25 -6.27
N GLU A 645 -11.35 -24.89 -7.27
CA GLU A 645 -10.93 -26.29 -7.21
C GLU A 645 -9.86 -26.51 -6.12
N LEU A 646 -8.86 -25.61 -6.04
CA LEU A 646 -7.84 -25.66 -5.00
C LEU A 646 -8.49 -25.59 -3.60
N LEU A 647 -9.34 -24.59 -3.36
CA LEU A 647 -10.01 -24.39 -2.08
C LEU A 647 -10.87 -25.59 -1.71
N ASN A 648 -11.70 -26.09 -2.64
CA ASN A 648 -12.56 -27.25 -2.40
C ASN A 648 -11.76 -28.54 -2.10
N SER A 649 -10.59 -28.71 -2.72
CA SER A 649 -9.72 -29.87 -2.46
C SER A 649 -9.16 -29.89 -1.04
N LYS A 650 -9.20 -28.75 -0.33
CA LYS A 650 -8.64 -28.54 1.01
C LYS A 650 -9.72 -28.42 2.09
N VAL A 651 -10.98 -28.62 1.76
CA VAL A 651 -12.09 -28.57 2.73
C VAL A 651 -12.03 -29.75 3.69
N MET A 652 -12.02 -29.45 4.98
CA MET A 652 -12.05 -30.44 6.06
C MET A 652 -13.46 -30.68 6.60
N ALA A 653 -14.30 -29.64 6.65
CA ALA A 653 -15.67 -29.73 7.15
C ALA A 653 -16.53 -28.57 6.61
N CYS A 654 -17.84 -28.79 6.53
CA CYS A 654 -18.84 -27.82 6.09
C CYS A 654 -19.87 -27.58 7.19
N PHE A 655 -20.28 -26.34 7.38
CA PHE A 655 -21.26 -25.91 8.38
C PHE A 655 -22.25 -24.96 7.73
N PHE A 656 -23.50 -25.08 8.07
CA PHE A 656 -24.59 -24.28 7.50
C PHE A 656 -25.33 -23.51 8.58
N SER A 657 -25.95 -22.39 8.18
CA SER A 657 -26.91 -21.71 9.07
C SER A 657 -28.03 -22.65 9.49
N PRO A 658 -28.23 -22.86 10.80
CA PRO A 658 -29.21 -23.83 11.30
C PRO A 658 -30.68 -23.39 11.13
N HIS A 659 -30.92 -22.08 10.97
CA HIS A 659 -32.27 -21.52 10.77
C HIS A 659 -32.20 -20.21 9.96
N ASP A 660 -33.35 -19.65 9.64
CA ASP A 660 -33.43 -18.38 8.89
C ASP A 660 -33.03 -17.18 9.76
N PRO A 661 -32.34 -16.17 9.19
CA PRO A 661 -32.04 -14.94 9.91
C PRO A 661 -33.30 -14.12 10.16
N THR A 662 -33.25 -13.29 11.20
CA THR A 662 -34.38 -12.42 11.57
C THR A 662 -34.69 -11.42 10.46
N TRP A 663 -35.94 -11.45 9.99
CA TRP A 663 -36.46 -10.50 9.03
C TRP A 663 -37.79 -9.96 9.53
N ASN A 664 -37.81 -8.66 9.90
CA ASN A 664 -39.01 -7.96 10.33
C ASN A 664 -39.32 -6.86 9.32
N ILE A 665 -40.59 -6.74 8.92
CA ILE A 665 -41.11 -5.68 8.05
C ILE A 665 -41.05 -4.35 8.81
#